data_b05ad994b0a3b3696319ab0a733d6a8e
#
_entry.id   b05ad994b0a3b3696319ab0a733d6a8e
#
_cell.length_a   1.000
_cell.length_b   1.000
_cell.length_c   1.000
_cell.angle_alpha   90.00
_cell.angle_beta   90.00
_cell.angle_gamma   90.00
#
_symmetry.space_group_name_H-M   'P 1'
#
loop_
_entity.id
_entity.type
_entity.pdbx_description
1 polymer ?
#
loop_
_entity_poly.entity_id
_entity_poly.type
_entity_poly.pdbx_seq_one_letter_code
_entity_poly.pdbx_strand_id
1 'polypeptide(L)'
;MEQYAVTGMSCAACAARIEKAVLNVDGVTSCSVSLLTNSMGVEGTATSDEIIAAVRNAGYDATPKNINAKTIDYSPDEEALKDTETPVLKRRLLMSLGFWIVLMYVSMGHMMWGWPLPPFFDDNHVAMGLVQLLLTGIIMVINQKFFISGFKGLMHRAPNMDTLVALGSMAAFVYSTVALFAMTDALVKGNQDLVITYMHEFYFESAATILTLITVGKMLEARAKGKTTDALKGLMKLAPKTATLYKDGTEIIVPIDQVVIGDIFVVRPGESIPVDGMVISGNSAVDESTLTGESIPVDKEAGDLVCAGTLNQSGYIRCEASRIGKDTTLAQIIQMVSDAASTKAPIAKIADKVSGVFVPTVILISALTVIVWLVLGQNIGFALARGIAVLVISCPCALGLATPVAIMVGNSVAAKNGILFKTAVSLEETGKVQIVALDKTGTITQGEPKVTDIIPADNKSEEELLTIAFSLEKRSEHPLAKAVNLKADCEKIIAKEITEFEALPGNGLRAIYNGKRILGGSYKFISSQINVSDETRAKSEYLSSEGKTPLLFAYGEELIGIIAVADTIKEDSPYAIQEIKNMGIHVVMLTGDNEIAAKAIGSKSGVDEVIAGVLPDGKAGVINNLKKKGKVIMVGDGINDAPALTSADIGMAIGAGADVAIDAADVVLMKNSLSDVTKAILVSRATLKNIHENLFWAFIYNVIGIPLAAGVFIKFLGWQLNPMFAAAAMSLSSFFVVTNALRLNFVKLNKAKNVNTIVLSESKADKVIEKNDFDNEIEKNIQTEDNSMEKTLKIEGMMCGHCEMHVKNALEAIDGVDSAIVSHEKGTATVILNKEVAIDTLKQAVVDQGYKVLE
;
A
#
# COMPACT_ATOMS: atom_id res chain seq x y z
N MET A 1 -12.42 -16.76 -6.86
CA MET A 1 -12.83 -15.68 -7.80
C MET A 1 -12.41 -16.05 -9.22
N GLU A 2 -13.33 -16.17 -10.15
CA GLU A 2 -13.01 -16.41 -11.57
C GLU A 2 -12.59 -15.11 -12.24
N GLN A 3 -11.57 -15.16 -13.10
CA GLN A 3 -11.06 -14.00 -13.82
C GLN A 3 -11.35 -14.06 -15.31
N TYR A 4 -11.76 -12.91 -15.87
CA TYR A 4 -12.06 -12.72 -17.30
C TYR A 4 -11.26 -11.55 -17.85
N ALA A 5 -10.75 -11.66 -19.06
CA ALA A 5 -10.25 -10.53 -19.83
C ALA A 5 -11.44 -9.85 -20.52
N VAL A 6 -11.60 -8.54 -20.35
CA VAL A 6 -12.72 -7.77 -20.90
C VAL A 6 -12.22 -6.77 -21.93
N THR A 7 -12.85 -6.72 -23.10
CA THR A 7 -12.47 -5.81 -24.17
C THR A 7 -13.56 -4.80 -24.49
N GLY A 8 -13.16 -3.64 -25.02
CA GLY A 8 -14.07 -2.57 -25.44
C GLY A 8 -14.38 -1.51 -24.37
N MET A 9 -13.81 -1.61 -23.17
CA MET A 9 -13.95 -0.61 -22.12
C MET A 9 -13.10 0.63 -22.43
N SER A 10 -13.65 1.82 -22.23
CA SER A 10 -12.93 3.08 -22.44
C SER A 10 -12.98 4.04 -21.24
N CYS A 11 -13.86 3.79 -20.27
CA CYS A 11 -14.05 4.67 -19.10
C CYS A 11 -14.71 3.95 -17.91
N ALA A 12 -14.71 4.61 -16.74
CA ALA A 12 -15.32 4.12 -15.51
C ALA A 12 -16.82 3.76 -15.66
N ALA A 13 -17.57 4.54 -16.43
CA ALA A 13 -18.98 4.25 -16.70
C ALA A 13 -19.18 2.91 -17.45
N CYS A 14 -18.22 2.53 -18.31
CA CYS A 14 -18.24 1.23 -19.00
C CYS A 14 -18.06 0.09 -17.99
N ALA A 15 -17.09 0.21 -17.06
CA ALA A 15 -16.85 -0.77 -16.03
C ALA A 15 -18.05 -0.96 -15.10
N ALA A 16 -18.64 0.14 -14.60
CA ALA A 16 -19.83 0.10 -13.75
C ALA A 16 -21.05 -0.56 -14.46
N ARG A 17 -21.16 -0.38 -15.76
CA ARG A 17 -22.22 -1.02 -16.55
C ARG A 17 -22.03 -2.53 -16.64
N ILE A 18 -20.82 -2.99 -16.91
CA ILE A 18 -20.50 -4.43 -16.96
C ILE A 18 -20.78 -5.06 -15.60
N GLU A 19 -20.29 -4.44 -14.51
CA GLU A 19 -20.57 -4.90 -13.15
C GLU A 19 -22.06 -5.06 -12.88
N LYS A 20 -22.85 -4.04 -13.22
CA LYS A 20 -24.29 -4.10 -13.04
C LYS A 20 -24.95 -5.21 -13.89
N ALA A 21 -24.49 -5.43 -15.10
CA ALA A 21 -25.02 -6.49 -15.97
C ALA A 21 -24.70 -7.87 -15.44
N VAL A 22 -23.47 -8.09 -14.95
CA VAL A 22 -23.01 -9.38 -14.43
C VAL A 22 -23.61 -9.66 -13.04
N LEU A 23 -23.75 -8.65 -12.16
CA LEU A 23 -24.42 -8.79 -10.86
C LEU A 23 -25.91 -9.15 -10.97
N ASN A 24 -26.55 -8.92 -12.12
CA ASN A 24 -27.95 -9.33 -12.38
C ASN A 24 -28.07 -10.77 -12.90
N VAL A 25 -26.96 -11.49 -13.07
CA VAL A 25 -26.97 -12.91 -13.43
C VAL A 25 -27.22 -13.74 -12.17
N ASP A 26 -28.16 -14.67 -12.23
CA ASP A 26 -28.47 -15.55 -11.11
C ASP A 26 -27.24 -16.38 -10.71
N GLY A 27 -26.95 -16.42 -9.41
CA GLY A 27 -25.78 -17.15 -8.88
C GLY A 27 -24.50 -16.32 -8.79
N VAL A 28 -24.46 -15.05 -9.26
CA VAL A 28 -23.31 -14.15 -9.03
C VAL A 28 -23.46 -13.44 -7.69
N THR A 29 -22.48 -13.62 -6.81
CA THR A 29 -22.43 -12.97 -5.49
C THR A 29 -21.64 -11.66 -5.50
N SER A 30 -20.55 -11.61 -6.25
CA SER A 30 -19.76 -10.38 -6.42
C SER A 30 -19.20 -10.26 -7.84
N CYS A 31 -19.05 -9.03 -8.31
CA CYS A 31 -18.38 -8.72 -9.57
C CYS A 31 -17.59 -7.42 -9.43
N SER A 32 -16.34 -7.44 -9.88
CA SER A 32 -15.45 -6.29 -9.90
C SER A 32 -14.76 -6.19 -11.26
N VAL A 33 -14.84 -5.01 -11.89
CA VAL A 33 -14.26 -4.77 -13.23
C VAL A 33 -13.15 -3.74 -13.13
N SER A 34 -11.94 -4.11 -13.51
CA SER A 34 -10.77 -3.24 -13.52
C SER A 34 -10.54 -2.66 -14.93
N LEU A 35 -10.65 -1.35 -15.05
CA LEU A 35 -10.28 -0.60 -16.26
C LEU A 35 -8.77 -0.60 -16.52
N LEU A 36 -7.99 -0.79 -15.48
CA LEU A 36 -6.54 -0.69 -15.54
C LEU A 36 -5.91 -1.94 -16.16
N THR A 37 -6.41 -3.11 -15.74
CA THR A 37 -5.94 -4.42 -16.20
C THR A 37 -6.82 -5.00 -17.32
N ASN A 38 -7.89 -4.29 -17.71
CA ASN A 38 -8.91 -4.77 -18.63
C ASN A 38 -9.43 -6.17 -18.23
N SER A 39 -9.61 -6.39 -16.94
CA SER A 39 -10.05 -7.65 -16.36
C SER A 39 -11.30 -7.49 -15.51
N MET A 40 -11.99 -8.60 -15.30
CA MET A 40 -13.16 -8.71 -14.43
C MET A 40 -13.00 -9.94 -13.56
N GLY A 41 -13.19 -9.76 -12.25
CA GLY A 41 -13.29 -10.84 -11.28
C GLY A 41 -14.75 -11.07 -10.90
N VAL A 42 -15.19 -12.32 -10.91
CA VAL A 42 -16.56 -12.73 -10.56
C VAL A 42 -16.51 -13.82 -9.51
N GLU A 43 -17.37 -13.72 -8.50
CA GLU A 43 -17.59 -14.74 -7.49
C GLU A 43 -19.04 -15.18 -7.55
N GLY A 44 -19.26 -16.48 -7.42
CA GLY A 44 -20.61 -17.07 -7.45
C GLY A 44 -20.60 -18.47 -8.05
N THR A 45 -21.80 -18.95 -8.35
CA THR A 45 -22.06 -20.28 -8.93
C THR A 45 -22.52 -20.21 -10.39
N ALA A 46 -22.62 -19.00 -10.97
CA ALA A 46 -23.00 -18.78 -12.36
C ALA A 46 -21.97 -19.37 -13.32
N THR A 47 -22.40 -19.88 -14.47
CA THR A 47 -21.50 -20.44 -15.47
C THR A 47 -20.76 -19.37 -16.26
N SER A 48 -19.56 -19.67 -16.73
CA SER A 48 -18.76 -18.75 -17.56
C SER A 48 -19.52 -18.24 -18.80
N ASP A 49 -20.35 -19.10 -19.43
CA ASP A 49 -21.11 -18.74 -20.61
C ASP A 49 -22.22 -17.70 -20.30
N GLU A 50 -22.89 -17.82 -19.15
CA GLU A 50 -23.90 -16.86 -18.71
C GLU A 50 -23.25 -15.49 -18.40
N ILE A 51 -22.08 -15.49 -17.75
CA ILE A 51 -21.31 -14.28 -17.46
C ILE A 51 -20.87 -13.59 -18.77
N ILE A 52 -20.33 -14.34 -19.73
CA ILE A 52 -19.92 -13.80 -21.03
C ILE A 52 -21.11 -13.25 -21.79
N ALA A 53 -22.26 -13.96 -21.78
CA ALA A 53 -23.48 -13.49 -22.42
C ALA A 53 -23.97 -12.16 -21.83
N ALA A 54 -23.92 -12.01 -20.49
CA ALA A 54 -24.28 -10.76 -19.81
C ALA A 54 -23.36 -9.60 -20.22
N VAL A 55 -22.06 -9.84 -20.33
CA VAL A 55 -21.08 -8.83 -20.79
C VAL A 55 -21.34 -8.43 -22.25
N ARG A 56 -21.63 -9.40 -23.12
CA ARG A 56 -21.97 -9.15 -24.54
C ARG A 56 -23.27 -8.36 -24.67
N ASN A 57 -24.29 -8.70 -23.90
CA ASN A 57 -25.55 -7.94 -23.86
C ASN A 57 -25.35 -6.50 -23.35
N ALA A 58 -24.38 -6.27 -22.48
CA ALA A 58 -23.98 -4.92 -22.08
C ALA A 58 -23.20 -4.15 -23.17
N GLY A 59 -22.86 -4.82 -24.30
CA GLY A 59 -22.18 -4.21 -25.45
C GLY A 59 -20.64 -4.31 -25.44
N TYR A 60 -20.07 -5.20 -24.62
CA TYR A 60 -18.64 -5.47 -24.47
C TYR A 60 -18.35 -6.95 -24.79
N ASP A 61 -17.10 -7.38 -24.74
CA ASP A 61 -16.75 -8.79 -24.89
C ASP A 61 -15.87 -9.25 -23.73
N ALA A 62 -16.03 -10.53 -23.35
CA ALA A 62 -15.26 -11.14 -22.27
C ALA A 62 -14.76 -12.52 -22.67
N THR A 63 -13.54 -12.86 -22.26
CA THR A 63 -12.95 -14.18 -22.41
C THR A 63 -12.42 -14.66 -21.06
N PRO A 64 -12.68 -15.93 -20.65
CA PRO A 64 -12.19 -16.44 -19.40
C PRO A 64 -10.66 -16.52 -19.43
N LYS A 65 -10.00 -16.10 -18.34
CA LYS A 65 -8.58 -16.36 -18.12
C LYS A 65 -8.46 -17.79 -17.56
N ASN A 66 -7.94 -18.71 -18.36
CA ASN A 66 -7.73 -20.11 -17.94
C ASN A 66 -6.67 -20.20 -16.86
N ILE A 67 -7.09 -20.23 -15.59
CA ILE A 67 -6.23 -20.46 -14.40
C ILE A 67 -5.97 -21.97 -14.19
N ASN A 68 -6.62 -22.85 -14.96
CA ASN A 68 -6.62 -24.30 -14.76
C ASN A 68 -5.58 -25.08 -15.60
N ALA A 69 -4.64 -24.43 -16.27
CA ALA A 69 -3.51 -25.12 -16.86
C ALA A 69 -2.56 -25.59 -15.73
N LYS A 70 -2.31 -26.89 -15.65
CA LYS A 70 -1.35 -27.51 -14.71
C LYS A 70 0.09 -27.02 -14.87
N THR A 71 0.35 -26.24 -15.89
CA THR A 71 1.64 -25.61 -16.23
C THR A 71 1.45 -24.10 -16.17
N ILE A 72 2.20 -23.41 -15.31
CA ILE A 72 2.31 -21.95 -15.35
C ILE A 72 3.19 -21.62 -16.56
N ASP A 73 2.54 -21.39 -17.70
CA ASP A 73 3.18 -20.64 -18.76
C ASP A 73 3.01 -19.13 -18.42
N TYR A 74 4.05 -18.52 -17.86
CA TYR A 74 4.08 -17.07 -17.59
C TYR A 74 3.98 -16.24 -18.89
N SER A 75 4.10 -16.85 -20.07
CA SER A 75 4.05 -16.18 -21.36
C SER A 75 2.67 -15.58 -21.70
N PRO A 76 1.50 -16.20 -21.39
CA PRO A 76 0.21 -15.59 -21.63
C PRO A 76 -0.09 -14.37 -20.75
N ASP A 77 0.37 -14.39 -19.49
CA ASP A 77 0.16 -13.26 -18.55
C ASP A 77 1.13 -12.10 -18.85
N GLU A 78 2.33 -12.38 -19.28
CA GLU A 78 3.27 -11.35 -19.78
C GLU A 78 2.75 -10.71 -21.07
N GLU A 79 2.13 -11.47 -21.97
CA GLU A 79 1.46 -10.96 -23.16
C GLU A 79 0.21 -10.13 -22.84
N ALA A 80 -0.59 -10.54 -21.85
CA ALA A 80 -1.78 -9.79 -21.40
C ALA A 80 -1.41 -8.43 -20.77
N LEU A 81 -0.23 -8.32 -20.16
CA LEU A 81 0.29 -7.09 -19.60
C LEU A 81 1.06 -6.23 -20.62
N LYS A 82 1.27 -6.70 -21.86
CA LYS A 82 1.91 -5.90 -22.91
C LYS A 82 1.08 -4.66 -23.22
N ASP A 83 1.74 -3.52 -23.27
CA ASP A 83 1.13 -2.25 -23.69
C ASP A 83 0.89 -2.27 -25.21
N THR A 84 -0.27 -2.77 -25.60
CA THR A 84 -0.71 -2.80 -27.01
C THR A 84 -1.44 -1.51 -27.42
N GLU A 85 -1.91 -0.72 -26.46
CA GLU A 85 -2.70 0.49 -26.71
C GLU A 85 -1.82 1.71 -27.07
N THR A 86 -0.72 1.92 -26.35
CA THR A 86 0.17 3.08 -26.57
C THR A 86 0.73 3.16 -27.99
N PRO A 87 1.22 2.07 -28.63
CA PRO A 87 1.72 2.14 -30.00
C PRO A 87 0.63 2.55 -31.00
N VAL A 88 -0.59 2.02 -30.84
CA VAL A 88 -1.74 2.33 -31.70
C VAL A 88 -2.16 3.79 -31.55
N LEU A 89 -2.26 4.27 -30.30
CA LEU A 89 -2.61 5.66 -30.00
C LEU A 89 -1.53 6.63 -30.49
N LYS A 90 -0.24 6.27 -30.33
CA LYS A 90 0.89 7.05 -30.83
C LYS A 90 0.84 7.23 -32.36
N ARG A 91 0.60 6.14 -33.10
CA ARG A 91 0.46 6.19 -34.57
C ARG A 91 -0.72 7.06 -34.98
N ARG A 92 -1.87 6.89 -34.34
CA ARG A 92 -3.08 7.70 -34.57
C ARG A 92 -2.82 9.18 -34.29
N LEU A 93 -2.17 9.49 -33.17
CA LEU A 93 -1.81 10.85 -32.79
C LEU A 93 -0.87 11.52 -33.81
N LEU A 94 0.18 10.82 -34.24
CA LEU A 94 1.13 11.37 -35.24
C LEU A 94 0.43 11.69 -36.55
N MET A 95 -0.47 10.81 -37.02
CA MET A 95 -1.27 11.07 -38.22
C MET A 95 -2.20 12.29 -38.02
N SER A 96 -2.93 12.33 -36.89
CA SER A 96 -3.83 13.46 -36.60
C SER A 96 -3.07 14.78 -36.47
N LEU A 97 -1.89 14.76 -35.82
CA LEU A 97 -1.05 15.93 -35.62
C LEU A 97 -0.53 16.51 -36.93
N GLY A 98 -0.15 15.64 -37.88
CA GLY A 98 0.28 16.09 -39.21
C GLY A 98 -0.79 16.88 -39.94
N PHE A 99 -2.00 16.36 -40.02
CA PHE A 99 -3.14 17.06 -40.65
C PHE A 99 -3.60 18.27 -39.82
N TRP A 100 -3.56 18.19 -38.51
CA TRP A 100 -3.92 19.29 -37.62
C TRP A 100 -3.00 20.50 -37.75
N ILE A 101 -1.68 20.32 -37.88
CA ILE A 101 -0.72 21.42 -38.10
C ILE A 101 -1.03 22.15 -39.41
N VAL A 102 -1.32 21.41 -40.48
CA VAL A 102 -1.71 22.00 -41.77
C VAL A 102 -3.03 22.78 -41.65
N LEU A 103 -3.99 22.19 -40.94
CA LEU A 103 -5.29 22.86 -40.69
C LEU A 103 -5.10 24.16 -39.90
N MET A 104 -4.28 24.13 -38.83
CA MET A 104 -4.02 25.32 -38.02
C MET A 104 -3.23 26.40 -38.78
N TYR A 105 -2.37 26.00 -39.70
CA TYR A 105 -1.67 26.93 -40.58
C TYR A 105 -2.66 27.69 -41.48
N VAL A 106 -3.61 26.97 -42.10
CA VAL A 106 -4.61 27.54 -42.99
C VAL A 106 -5.65 28.38 -42.24
N SER A 107 -6.18 27.88 -41.13
CA SER A 107 -7.23 28.56 -40.36
C SER A 107 -6.69 29.74 -39.56
N MET A 108 -5.82 29.50 -38.56
CA MET A 108 -5.31 30.55 -37.68
C MET A 108 -4.10 31.25 -38.21
N GLY A 109 -3.13 30.53 -38.83
CA GLY A 109 -1.89 31.09 -39.32
C GLY A 109 -2.15 32.15 -40.39
N HIS A 110 -2.92 31.87 -41.40
CA HIS A 110 -3.26 32.81 -42.44
C HIS A 110 -4.25 33.89 -41.98
N MET A 111 -5.37 33.50 -41.35
CA MET A 111 -6.43 34.45 -40.99
C MET A 111 -6.03 35.40 -39.83
N MET A 112 -5.24 34.96 -38.82
CA MET A 112 -4.92 35.82 -37.69
C MET A 112 -3.52 36.50 -37.84
N TRP A 113 -2.54 35.82 -38.49
CA TRP A 113 -1.17 36.28 -38.57
C TRP A 113 -0.67 36.58 -39.99
N GLY A 114 -1.56 36.43 -41.01
CA GLY A 114 -1.23 36.73 -42.36
C GLY A 114 -0.16 35.82 -42.99
N TRP A 115 -0.01 34.58 -42.52
CA TRP A 115 0.97 33.68 -43.09
C TRP A 115 0.71 33.39 -44.56
N PRO A 116 1.74 33.30 -45.43
CA PRO A 116 1.55 33.20 -46.87
C PRO A 116 0.88 31.87 -47.23
N LEU A 117 -0.15 32.00 -48.10
CA LEU A 117 -0.78 30.88 -48.80
C LEU A 117 -0.52 31.03 -50.32
N PRO A 118 -0.70 29.93 -51.07
CA PRO A 118 -0.66 30.05 -52.52
C PRO A 118 -1.69 31.07 -53.03
N PRO A 119 -1.38 31.84 -54.12
CA PRO A 119 -2.24 32.93 -54.59
C PRO A 119 -3.70 32.49 -54.95
N PHE A 120 -3.92 31.18 -55.15
CA PHE A 120 -5.25 30.63 -55.36
C PHE A 120 -6.23 30.87 -54.22
N PHE A 121 -5.69 31.06 -53.00
CA PHE A 121 -6.49 31.27 -51.79
C PHE A 121 -6.75 32.75 -51.49
N ASP A 122 -6.10 33.64 -52.17
CA ASP A 122 -6.28 35.09 -52.01
C ASP A 122 -7.75 35.44 -52.34
N ASP A 123 -8.47 36.00 -51.37
CA ASP A 123 -9.90 36.32 -51.42
C ASP A 123 -10.85 35.12 -51.70
N ASN A 124 -10.32 33.90 -51.76
CA ASN A 124 -11.11 32.70 -52.04
C ASN A 124 -11.48 31.96 -50.73
N HIS A 125 -12.37 32.58 -49.95
CA HIS A 125 -12.82 32.05 -48.66
C HIS A 125 -13.51 30.70 -48.74
N VAL A 126 -14.17 30.40 -49.88
CA VAL A 126 -14.82 29.08 -50.12
C VAL A 126 -13.76 27.97 -50.22
N ALA A 127 -12.69 28.23 -50.98
CA ALA A 127 -11.58 27.24 -51.10
C ALA A 127 -10.93 26.95 -49.72
N MET A 128 -10.72 28.01 -48.93
CA MET A 128 -10.21 27.85 -47.56
C MET A 128 -11.16 27.00 -46.69
N GLY A 129 -12.46 27.26 -46.73
CA GLY A 129 -13.47 26.47 -46.01
C GLY A 129 -13.50 25.00 -46.45
N LEU A 130 -13.37 24.71 -47.75
CA LEU A 130 -13.30 23.35 -48.30
C LEU A 130 -12.03 22.60 -47.82
N VAL A 131 -10.89 23.26 -47.81
CA VAL A 131 -9.64 22.65 -47.28
C VAL A 131 -9.78 22.31 -45.79
N GLN A 132 -10.36 23.23 -44.99
CA GLN A 132 -10.63 22.99 -43.58
C GLN A 132 -11.58 21.81 -43.35
N LEU A 133 -12.69 21.74 -44.14
CA LEU A 133 -13.65 20.64 -44.13
C LEU A 133 -12.97 19.28 -44.42
N LEU A 134 -12.15 19.21 -45.49
CA LEU A 134 -11.45 17.99 -45.90
C LEU A 134 -10.46 17.53 -44.84
N LEU A 135 -9.60 18.44 -44.32
CA LEU A 135 -8.61 18.10 -43.30
C LEU A 135 -9.27 17.66 -42.01
N THR A 136 -10.34 18.34 -41.56
CA THR A 136 -11.09 17.95 -40.38
C THR A 136 -11.79 16.59 -40.58
N GLY A 137 -12.37 16.34 -41.77
CA GLY A 137 -12.97 15.05 -42.12
C GLY A 137 -11.95 13.90 -42.04
N ILE A 138 -10.72 14.11 -42.53
CA ILE A 138 -9.63 13.13 -42.41
C ILE A 138 -9.31 12.84 -40.93
N ILE A 139 -9.17 13.90 -40.10
CA ILE A 139 -8.91 13.75 -38.66
C ILE A 139 -10.06 13.00 -37.97
N MET A 140 -11.32 13.26 -38.33
CA MET A 140 -12.49 12.53 -37.81
C MET A 140 -12.44 11.05 -38.19
N VAL A 141 -12.08 10.71 -39.43
CA VAL A 141 -11.92 9.31 -39.87
C VAL A 141 -10.77 8.61 -39.14
N ILE A 142 -9.61 9.25 -38.94
CA ILE A 142 -8.51 8.71 -38.15
C ILE A 142 -9.00 8.39 -36.73
N ASN A 143 -9.87 9.22 -36.18
CA ASN A 143 -10.39 9.11 -34.81
C ASN A 143 -11.80 8.53 -34.73
N GLN A 144 -12.29 7.80 -35.76
CA GLN A 144 -13.63 7.25 -35.85
C GLN A 144 -14.05 6.40 -34.63
N LYS A 145 -13.11 5.83 -33.89
CA LYS A 145 -13.38 5.02 -32.69
C LYS A 145 -14.18 5.80 -31.64
N PHE A 146 -13.94 7.12 -31.49
CA PHE A 146 -14.70 7.96 -30.56
C PHE A 146 -16.17 8.07 -30.98
N PHE A 147 -16.45 8.21 -32.28
CA PHE A 147 -17.82 8.29 -32.80
C PHE A 147 -18.54 6.96 -32.64
N ILE A 148 -17.90 5.85 -33.01
CA ILE A 148 -18.48 4.50 -32.92
C ILE A 148 -18.84 4.18 -31.48
N SER A 149 -17.89 4.38 -30.53
CA SER A 149 -18.08 4.12 -29.10
C SER A 149 -19.11 5.07 -28.51
N GLY A 150 -19.02 6.37 -28.84
CA GLY A 150 -19.92 7.39 -28.32
C GLY A 150 -21.39 7.21 -28.75
N PHE A 151 -21.66 6.98 -30.02
CA PHE A 151 -23.01 6.74 -30.52
C PHE A 151 -23.58 5.39 -30.07
N LYS A 152 -22.73 4.35 -29.98
CA LYS A 152 -23.13 3.07 -29.41
C LYS A 152 -23.56 3.23 -27.95
N GLY A 153 -22.81 4.00 -27.15
CA GLY A 153 -23.17 4.34 -25.78
C GLY A 153 -24.52 5.08 -25.69
N LEU A 154 -24.73 6.03 -26.54
CA LEU A 154 -25.99 6.81 -26.60
C LEU A 154 -27.20 5.94 -26.97
N MET A 155 -27.08 5.08 -28.00
CA MET A 155 -28.14 4.16 -28.41
C MET A 155 -28.54 3.19 -27.28
N HIS A 156 -27.60 2.75 -26.48
CA HIS A 156 -27.87 1.87 -25.32
C HIS A 156 -28.26 2.62 -24.06
N ARG A 157 -28.60 3.93 -24.13
CA ARG A 157 -28.95 4.78 -22.97
C ARG A 157 -27.88 4.82 -21.87
N ALA A 158 -26.62 4.66 -22.26
CA ALA A 158 -25.46 4.71 -21.38
C ALA A 158 -24.37 5.60 -21.99
N PRO A 159 -24.62 6.92 -22.08
CA PRO A 159 -23.64 7.84 -22.63
C PRO A 159 -22.36 7.79 -21.80
N ASN A 160 -21.23 7.75 -22.50
CA ASN A 160 -19.90 7.68 -21.95
C ASN A 160 -19.08 8.91 -22.33
N MET A 161 -17.81 8.94 -21.96
CA MET A 161 -16.88 10.01 -22.29
C MET A 161 -16.79 10.22 -23.83
N ASP A 162 -16.72 9.13 -24.60
CA ASP A 162 -16.62 9.20 -26.06
C ASP A 162 -17.88 9.84 -26.67
N THR A 163 -19.04 9.72 -25.98
CA THR A 163 -20.29 10.39 -26.37
C THR A 163 -20.15 11.92 -26.32
N LEU A 164 -19.54 12.48 -25.27
CA LEU A 164 -19.33 13.93 -25.14
C LEU A 164 -18.43 14.47 -26.25
N VAL A 165 -17.34 13.74 -26.52
CA VAL A 165 -16.39 14.07 -27.59
C VAL A 165 -17.06 13.99 -28.97
N ALA A 166 -17.78 12.90 -29.23
CA ALA A 166 -18.47 12.68 -30.47
C ALA A 166 -19.54 13.77 -30.73
N LEU A 167 -20.37 14.12 -29.74
CA LEU A 167 -21.36 15.16 -29.83
C LEU A 167 -20.75 16.54 -30.07
N GLY A 168 -19.71 16.90 -29.30
CA GLY A 168 -19.04 18.20 -29.42
C GLY A 168 -18.35 18.39 -30.77
N SER A 169 -17.54 17.41 -31.21
CA SER A 169 -16.83 17.50 -32.49
C SER A 169 -17.76 17.38 -33.69
N MET A 170 -18.83 16.55 -33.62
CA MET A 170 -19.83 16.44 -34.68
C MET A 170 -20.64 17.73 -34.81
N ALA A 171 -21.06 18.33 -33.67
CA ALA A 171 -21.82 19.59 -33.70
C ALA A 171 -20.98 20.71 -34.35
N ALA A 172 -19.70 20.83 -33.99
CA ALA A 172 -18.78 21.80 -34.59
C ALA A 172 -18.60 21.57 -36.09
N PHE A 173 -18.42 20.32 -36.53
CA PHE A 173 -18.24 19.95 -37.93
C PHE A 173 -19.50 20.19 -38.74
N VAL A 174 -20.67 19.76 -38.28
CA VAL A 174 -21.96 19.93 -38.98
C VAL A 174 -22.31 21.42 -39.11
N TYR A 175 -22.16 22.18 -38.01
CA TYR A 175 -22.45 23.61 -38.05
C TYR A 175 -21.53 24.34 -39.04
N SER A 176 -20.25 24.09 -39.03
CA SER A 176 -19.27 24.69 -39.96
C SER A 176 -19.55 24.32 -41.40
N THR A 177 -20.04 23.10 -41.65
CA THR A 177 -20.46 22.63 -42.95
C THR A 177 -21.71 23.44 -43.44
N VAL A 178 -22.70 23.63 -42.57
CA VAL A 178 -23.88 24.45 -42.88
C VAL A 178 -23.48 25.92 -43.14
N ALA A 179 -22.58 26.49 -42.31
CA ALA A 179 -22.05 27.83 -42.50
C ALA A 179 -21.30 27.96 -43.86
N LEU A 180 -20.56 26.94 -44.27
CA LEU A 180 -19.87 26.91 -45.56
C LEU A 180 -20.87 26.93 -46.73
N PHE A 181 -21.96 26.15 -46.66
CA PHE A 181 -23.01 26.18 -47.64
C PHE A 181 -23.73 27.56 -47.66
N ALA A 182 -24.02 28.14 -46.50
CA ALA A 182 -24.63 29.50 -46.43
C ALA A 182 -23.67 30.57 -46.98
N MET A 183 -22.37 30.42 -46.76
CA MET A 183 -21.35 31.29 -47.36
C MET A 183 -21.32 31.21 -48.90
N THR A 184 -21.43 30.00 -49.46
CA THR A 184 -21.54 29.86 -50.96
C THR A 184 -22.79 30.55 -51.51
N ASP A 185 -23.94 30.46 -50.85
CA ASP A 185 -25.17 31.17 -51.24
C ASP A 185 -24.98 32.71 -51.14
N ALA A 186 -24.33 33.20 -50.07
CA ALA A 186 -24.03 34.62 -49.92
C ALA A 186 -23.09 35.13 -51.01
N LEU A 187 -22.07 34.33 -51.41
CA LEU A 187 -21.14 34.67 -52.48
C LEU A 187 -21.86 34.78 -53.84
N VAL A 188 -22.75 33.79 -54.15
CA VAL A 188 -23.57 33.81 -55.38
C VAL A 188 -24.46 35.05 -55.41
N LYS A 189 -24.99 35.50 -54.28
CA LYS A 189 -25.81 36.71 -54.14
C LYS A 189 -25.02 38.04 -54.13
N GLY A 190 -23.68 37.94 -54.16
CA GLY A 190 -22.78 39.13 -54.16
C GLY A 190 -22.70 39.86 -52.80
N ASN A 191 -23.11 39.23 -51.71
CA ASN A 191 -23.11 39.84 -50.39
C ASN A 191 -21.79 39.50 -49.65
N GLN A 192 -20.76 40.35 -49.81
CA GLN A 192 -19.43 40.16 -49.24
C GLN A 192 -19.43 40.21 -47.70
N ASP A 193 -20.24 41.04 -47.06
CA ASP A 193 -20.30 41.17 -45.62
C ASP A 193 -20.82 39.86 -44.96
N LEU A 194 -21.78 39.19 -45.59
CA LEU A 194 -22.23 37.88 -45.12
C LEU A 194 -21.20 36.78 -45.37
N VAL A 195 -20.42 36.84 -46.42
CA VAL A 195 -19.32 35.87 -46.67
C VAL A 195 -18.29 35.95 -45.57
N ILE A 196 -17.86 37.17 -45.19
CA ILE A 196 -16.90 37.38 -44.08
C ILE A 196 -17.50 36.92 -42.76
N THR A 197 -18.79 37.19 -42.50
CA THR A 197 -19.48 36.74 -41.26
C THR A 197 -19.45 35.24 -41.14
N TYR A 198 -19.86 34.49 -42.17
CA TYR A 198 -19.86 33.03 -42.15
C TYR A 198 -18.47 32.43 -42.08
N MET A 199 -17.45 33.10 -42.65
CA MET A 199 -16.06 32.69 -42.53
C MET A 199 -15.57 32.68 -41.06
N HIS A 200 -15.99 33.69 -40.28
CA HIS A 200 -15.67 33.77 -38.87
C HIS A 200 -16.47 32.79 -37.98
N GLU A 201 -17.50 32.16 -38.51
CA GLU A 201 -18.33 31.17 -37.85
C GLU A 201 -17.87 29.73 -38.07
N PHE A 202 -16.72 29.49 -38.69
CA PHE A 202 -16.17 28.16 -38.84
C PHE A 202 -15.55 27.65 -37.53
N TYR A 203 -15.89 26.41 -37.16
CA TYR A 203 -15.34 25.66 -36.00
C TYR A 203 -14.70 24.34 -36.42
N PHE A 204 -14.24 24.22 -37.70
CA PHE A 204 -13.56 23.04 -38.21
C PHE A 204 -12.27 22.75 -37.41
N GLU A 205 -11.46 23.80 -37.14
CA GLU A 205 -10.27 23.70 -36.33
C GLU A 205 -10.59 23.27 -34.88
N SER A 206 -11.74 23.71 -34.33
CA SER A 206 -12.20 23.30 -33.00
C SER A 206 -12.51 21.82 -32.96
N ALA A 207 -13.25 21.29 -33.94
CA ALA A 207 -13.58 19.86 -34.06
C ALA A 207 -12.28 19.00 -34.15
N ALA A 208 -11.36 19.39 -35.01
CA ALA A 208 -10.08 18.71 -35.21
C ALA A 208 -9.19 18.77 -33.97
N THR A 209 -9.12 19.95 -33.31
CA THR A 209 -8.32 20.15 -32.09
C THR A 209 -8.84 19.33 -30.92
N ILE A 210 -10.16 19.28 -30.72
CA ILE A 210 -10.79 18.44 -29.71
C ILE A 210 -10.34 16.98 -29.87
N LEU A 211 -10.47 16.42 -31.09
CA LEU A 211 -10.09 15.02 -31.35
C LEU A 211 -8.58 14.77 -31.17
N THR A 212 -7.74 15.70 -31.62
CA THR A 212 -6.29 15.58 -31.52
C THR A 212 -5.82 15.65 -30.07
N LEU A 213 -6.28 16.65 -29.30
CA LEU A 213 -5.90 16.83 -27.90
C LEU A 213 -6.42 15.70 -27.00
N ILE A 214 -7.65 15.19 -27.26
CA ILE A 214 -8.15 14.02 -26.54
C ILE A 214 -7.30 12.78 -26.84
N THR A 215 -6.82 12.63 -28.08
CA THR A 215 -5.92 11.53 -28.44
C THR A 215 -4.58 11.66 -27.73
N VAL A 216 -4.05 12.89 -27.52
CA VAL A 216 -2.88 13.14 -26.64
C VAL A 216 -3.19 12.68 -25.23
N GLY A 217 -4.30 13.11 -24.65
CA GLY A 217 -4.72 12.70 -23.30
C GLY A 217 -4.79 11.18 -23.16
N LYS A 218 -5.44 10.49 -24.10
CA LYS A 218 -5.54 9.03 -24.12
C LYS A 218 -4.20 8.32 -24.29
N MET A 219 -3.30 8.85 -25.09
CA MET A 219 -1.94 8.30 -25.22
C MET A 219 -1.16 8.43 -23.92
N LEU A 220 -1.22 9.60 -23.26
CA LEU A 220 -0.58 9.80 -21.95
C LEU A 220 -1.17 8.89 -20.87
N GLU A 221 -2.50 8.70 -20.89
CA GLU A 221 -3.20 7.76 -20.03
C GLU A 221 -2.72 6.32 -20.24
N ALA A 222 -2.69 5.83 -21.49
CA ALA A 222 -2.23 4.47 -21.82
C ALA A 222 -0.76 4.25 -21.39
N ARG A 223 0.13 5.23 -21.67
CA ARG A 223 1.53 5.17 -21.25
C ARG A 223 1.69 5.11 -19.73
N ALA A 224 0.85 5.84 -19.02
CA ALA A 224 0.86 5.87 -17.57
C ALA A 224 0.37 4.54 -16.98
N LYS A 225 -0.71 3.97 -17.54
CA LYS A 225 -1.18 2.63 -17.20
C LYS A 225 -0.07 1.58 -17.41
N GLY A 226 0.66 1.65 -18.54
CA GLY A 226 1.79 0.77 -18.81
C GLY A 226 2.88 0.84 -17.73
N LYS A 227 3.24 2.05 -17.26
CA LYS A 227 4.21 2.21 -16.17
C LYS A 227 3.76 1.69 -14.81
N THR A 228 2.47 1.70 -14.53
CA THR A 228 1.96 1.17 -13.26
C THR A 228 1.97 -0.36 -13.22
N THR A 229 1.91 -1.04 -14.37
CA THR A 229 2.04 -2.51 -14.47
C THR A 229 3.50 -3.00 -14.51
N ASP A 230 4.48 -2.10 -14.66
CA ASP A 230 5.90 -2.48 -14.75
C ASP A 230 6.44 -3.16 -13.48
N ALA A 231 5.89 -2.85 -12.31
CA ALA A 231 6.28 -3.50 -11.07
C ALA A 231 5.86 -4.98 -11.02
N LEU A 232 4.63 -5.28 -11.48
CA LEU A 232 4.15 -6.67 -11.60
C LEU A 232 4.99 -7.44 -12.62
N LYS A 233 5.29 -6.82 -13.77
CA LYS A 233 6.21 -7.40 -14.76
C LYS A 233 7.61 -7.63 -14.20
N GLY A 234 8.07 -6.74 -13.29
CA GLY A 234 9.33 -6.89 -12.59
C GLY A 234 9.37 -8.17 -11.76
N LEU A 235 8.32 -8.43 -10.97
CA LEU A 235 8.21 -9.65 -10.17
C LEU A 235 8.14 -10.91 -11.06
N MET A 236 7.36 -10.88 -12.13
CA MET A 236 7.25 -12.02 -13.07
C MET A 236 8.59 -12.35 -13.76
N LYS A 237 9.44 -11.37 -14.00
CA LYS A 237 10.78 -11.58 -14.59
C LYS A 237 11.78 -12.26 -13.67
N LEU A 238 11.52 -12.29 -12.36
CA LEU A 238 12.38 -12.97 -11.38
C LEU A 238 12.23 -14.49 -11.44
N ALA A 239 11.13 -15.00 -11.97
CA ALA A 239 10.90 -16.44 -12.11
C ALA A 239 11.83 -17.01 -13.18
N PRO A 240 12.74 -17.93 -12.81
CA PRO A 240 13.59 -18.63 -13.77
C PRO A 240 12.75 -19.49 -14.72
N LYS A 241 13.22 -19.64 -15.97
CA LYS A 241 12.53 -20.48 -16.96
C LYS A 241 13.02 -21.92 -16.97
N THR A 242 14.17 -22.18 -16.37
CA THR A 242 14.82 -23.50 -16.30
C THR A 242 15.35 -23.77 -14.91
N ALA A 243 15.45 -25.04 -14.56
CA ALA A 243 16.10 -25.52 -13.35
C ALA A 243 17.20 -26.53 -13.71
N THR A 244 18.26 -26.59 -12.91
CA THR A 244 19.30 -27.62 -13.02
C THR A 244 19.02 -28.72 -12.00
N LEU A 245 18.52 -29.85 -12.45
CA LEU A 245 18.24 -31.01 -11.61
C LEU A 245 19.51 -31.88 -11.45
N TYR A 246 19.65 -32.48 -10.26
CA TYR A 246 20.69 -33.46 -9.99
C TYR A 246 20.09 -34.87 -9.92
N LYS A 247 20.30 -35.68 -10.95
CA LYS A 247 19.81 -37.07 -11.07
C LYS A 247 20.95 -38.02 -11.40
N ASP A 248 21.06 -39.11 -10.67
CA ASP A 248 22.04 -40.23 -10.93
C ASP A 248 23.50 -39.74 -11.07
N GLY A 249 23.89 -38.73 -10.26
CA GLY A 249 25.26 -38.20 -10.29
C GLY A 249 25.52 -37.18 -11.42
N THR A 250 24.51 -36.81 -12.21
CA THR A 250 24.61 -35.88 -13.33
C THR A 250 23.67 -34.68 -13.15
N GLU A 251 24.10 -33.55 -13.68
CA GLU A 251 23.28 -32.33 -13.71
C GLU A 251 22.59 -32.21 -15.06
N ILE A 252 21.27 -32.01 -15.04
CA ILE A 252 20.42 -31.92 -16.24
C ILE A 252 19.63 -30.64 -16.17
N ILE A 253 19.73 -29.78 -17.19
CA ILE A 253 18.92 -28.57 -17.31
C ILE A 253 17.55 -28.95 -17.89
N VAL A 254 16.50 -28.64 -17.14
CA VAL A 254 15.11 -28.89 -17.56
C VAL A 254 14.28 -27.59 -17.53
N PRO A 255 13.23 -27.48 -18.35
CA PRO A 255 12.23 -26.44 -18.17
C PRO A 255 11.61 -26.52 -16.77
N ILE A 256 11.22 -25.37 -16.20
CA ILE A 256 10.73 -25.28 -14.81
C ILE A 256 9.43 -26.08 -14.59
N ASP A 257 8.63 -26.23 -15.61
CA ASP A 257 7.37 -26.99 -15.63
C ASP A 257 7.56 -28.51 -15.52
N GLN A 258 8.78 -29.00 -15.71
CA GLN A 258 9.14 -30.42 -15.57
C GLN A 258 9.68 -30.78 -14.17
N VAL A 259 9.88 -29.80 -13.31
CA VAL A 259 10.32 -30.03 -11.92
C VAL A 259 9.13 -30.59 -11.12
N VAL A 260 9.39 -31.64 -10.33
CA VAL A 260 8.40 -32.24 -9.42
C VAL A 260 8.83 -32.11 -7.97
N ILE A 261 7.88 -32.17 -7.06
CA ILE A 261 8.18 -32.16 -5.60
C ILE A 261 9.07 -33.37 -5.26
N GLY A 262 10.13 -33.10 -4.48
CA GLY A 262 11.15 -34.10 -4.13
C GLY A 262 12.32 -34.19 -5.12
N ASP A 263 12.29 -33.48 -6.26
CA ASP A 263 13.45 -33.38 -7.13
C ASP A 263 14.57 -32.59 -6.43
N ILE A 264 15.81 -33.07 -6.61
CA ILE A 264 16.99 -32.35 -6.12
C ILE A 264 17.45 -31.39 -7.22
N PHE A 265 17.50 -30.12 -6.92
CA PHE A 265 18.04 -29.10 -7.80
C PHE A 265 19.29 -28.42 -7.25
N VAL A 266 20.08 -27.90 -8.16
CA VAL A 266 21.36 -27.25 -7.88
C VAL A 266 21.29 -25.79 -8.20
N VAL A 267 21.86 -24.95 -7.33
CA VAL A 267 21.97 -23.51 -7.57
C VAL A 267 23.42 -23.06 -7.32
N ARG A 268 24.02 -22.48 -8.36
CA ARG A 268 25.38 -21.95 -8.33
C ARG A 268 25.40 -20.47 -7.94
N PRO A 269 26.56 -19.95 -7.53
CA PRO A 269 26.72 -18.52 -7.32
C PRO A 269 26.29 -17.70 -8.54
N GLY A 270 25.44 -16.68 -8.31
CA GLY A 270 24.88 -15.82 -9.36
C GLY A 270 23.64 -16.37 -10.05
N GLU A 271 23.16 -17.56 -9.69
CA GLU A 271 21.91 -18.13 -10.24
C GLU A 271 20.72 -17.81 -9.33
N SER A 272 19.55 -17.63 -9.96
CA SER A 272 18.29 -17.50 -9.21
C SER A 272 17.76 -18.89 -8.85
N ILE A 273 17.18 -18.99 -7.66
CA ILE A 273 16.56 -20.21 -7.15
C ILE A 273 15.29 -20.51 -7.97
N PRO A 274 15.17 -21.73 -8.56
CA PRO A 274 14.12 -22.01 -9.53
C PRO A 274 12.75 -22.26 -8.91
N VAL A 275 12.68 -22.98 -7.80
CA VAL A 275 11.46 -23.38 -7.06
C VAL A 275 11.72 -23.28 -5.57
N ASP A 276 10.66 -23.25 -4.74
CA ASP A 276 10.86 -23.32 -3.30
C ASP A 276 11.38 -24.69 -2.89
N GLY A 277 12.32 -24.70 -1.96
CA GLY A 277 12.96 -25.92 -1.52
C GLY A 277 13.63 -25.81 -0.17
N MET A 278 14.18 -26.94 0.28
CA MET A 278 15.00 -27.03 1.49
C MET A 278 16.43 -27.37 1.11
N VAL A 279 17.39 -26.67 1.67
CA VAL A 279 18.82 -26.95 1.46
C VAL A 279 19.18 -28.32 2.06
N ILE A 280 19.68 -29.24 1.22
CA ILE A 280 20.13 -30.57 1.68
C ILE A 280 21.63 -30.55 1.96
N SER A 281 22.41 -29.81 1.17
CA SER A 281 23.87 -29.73 1.31
C SER A 281 24.43 -28.44 0.74
N GLY A 282 25.52 -27.99 1.31
CA GLY A 282 26.15 -26.72 0.98
C GLY A 282 25.73 -25.61 1.95
N ASN A 283 26.40 -24.46 1.85
CA ASN A 283 26.05 -23.23 2.54
C ASN A 283 26.24 -22.06 1.58
N SER A 284 25.40 -21.05 1.68
CA SER A 284 25.49 -19.84 0.85
C SER A 284 24.78 -18.66 1.47
N ALA A 285 25.20 -17.45 1.10
CA ALA A 285 24.42 -16.22 1.31
C ALA A 285 23.44 -16.05 0.15
N VAL A 286 22.13 -15.96 0.45
CA VAL A 286 21.04 -15.79 -0.51
C VAL A 286 20.46 -14.40 -0.36
N ASP A 287 20.39 -13.68 -1.47
CA ASP A 287 19.73 -12.35 -1.54
C ASP A 287 18.23 -12.53 -1.74
N GLU A 288 17.49 -12.29 -0.68
CA GLU A 288 16.02 -12.34 -0.64
C GLU A 288 15.38 -10.95 -0.82
N SER A 289 16.17 -9.91 -1.14
CA SER A 289 15.72 -8.51 -1.22
C SER A 289 14.54 -8.28 -2.17
N THR A 290 14.42 -9.10 -3.18
CA THR A 290 13.32 -9.03 -4.15
C THR A 290 11.97 -9.45 -3.59
N LEU A 291 11.94 -10.30 -2.56
CA LEU A 291 10.74 -10.78 -1.88
C LEU A 291 10.52 -10.06 -0.54
N THR A 292 11.59 -9.87 0.22
CA THR A 292 11.52 -9.29 1.56
C THR A 292 11.76 -7.79 1.58
N GLY A 293 12.46 -7.25 0.57
CA GLY A 293 12.92 -5.85 0.55
C GLY A 293 14.11 -5.58 1.47
N GLU A 294 14.80 -6.61 2.00
CA GLU A 294 16.02 -6.46 2.80
C GLU A 294 17.25 -6.59 1.92
N SER A 295 18.16 -5.63 2.02
CA SER A 295 19.38 -5.60 1.19
C SER A 295 20.51 -6.48 1.71
N ILE A 296 20.39 -7.04 2.92
CA ILE A 296 21.41 -7.90 3.50
C ILE A 296 21.10 -9.34 3.14
N PRO A 297 22.03 -10.06 2.47
CA PRO A 297 21.86 -11.46 2.17
C PRO A 297 21.74 -12.31 3.44
N VAL A 298 20.94 -13.36 3.37
CA VAL A 298 20.69 -14.30 4.48
C VAL A 298 21.53 -15.55 4.27
N ASP A 299 22.31 -15.93 5.27
CA ASP A 299 23.05 -17.18 5.25
C ASP A 299 22.10 -18.36 5.34
N LYS A 300 22.28 -19.34 4.45
CA LYS A 300 21.48 -20.57 4.36
C LYS A 300 22.39 -21.78 4.50
N GLU A 301 21.99 -22.68 5.38
CA GLU A 301 22.68 -23.95 5.67
C GLU A 301 21.74 -25.16 5.43
N ALA A 302 22.26 -26.36 5.57
CA ALA A 302 21.45 -27.59 5.40
C ALA A 302 20.30 -27.61 6.42
N GLY A 303 19.07 -27.73 5.93
CA GLY A 303 17.83 -27.67 6.71
C GLY A 303 17.05 -26.36 6.53
N ASP A 304 17.65 -25.31 5.96
CA ASP A 304 17.00 -24.03 5.74
C ASP A 304 16.14 -24.03 4.46
N LEU A 305 15.08 -23.23 4.52
CA LEU A 305 14.19 -23.01 3.37
C LEU A 305 14.75 -21.94 2.44
N VAL A 306 14.57 -22.16 1.13
CA VAL A 306 14.89 -21.22 0.07
C VAL A 306 13.68 -20.98 -0.82
N CYS A 307 13.52 -19.76 -1.30
CA CYS A 307 12.35 -19.33 -2.08
C CYS A 307 12.69 -19.08 -3.56
N ALA A 308 11.77 -19.45 -4.44
CA ALA A 308 11.87 -19.19 -5.87
C ALA A 308 12.09 -17.70 -6.17
N GLY A 309 12.97 -17.39 -7.14
CA GLY A 309 13.23 -16.02 -7.58
C GLY A 309 14.21 -15.22 -6.72
N THR A 310 14.73 -15.80 -5.62
CA THR A 310 15.83 -15.23 -4.85
C THR A 310 17.18 -15.57 -5.49
N LEU A 311 18.23 -14.79 -5.20
CA LEU A 311 19.52 -14.89 -5.88
C LEU A 311 20.58 -15.52 -4.95
N ASN A 312 21.14 -16.64 -5.38
CA ASN A 312 22.27 -17.27 -4.69
C ASN A 312 23.55 -16.45 -4.95
N GLN A 313 24.22 -15.93 -3.89
CA GLN A 313 25.36 -15.02 -4.07
C GLN A 313 26.73 -15.71 -4.02
N SER A 314 26.95 -16.69 -3.13
CA SER A 314 28.32 -17.13 -2.82
C SER A 314 28.58 -18.63 -2.97
N GLY A 315 27.78 -19.50 -2.38
CA GLY A 315 28.04 -20.93 -2.29
C GLY A 315 27.33 -21.76 -3.36
N TYR A 316 27.77 -23.00 -3.50
CA TYR A 316 27.06 -24.03 -4.26
C TYR A 316 26.13 -24.78 -3.31
N ILE A 317 24.83 -24.73 -3.58
CA ILE A 317 23.84 -25.40 -2.74
C ILE A 317 23.05 -26.43 -3.54
N ARG A 318 22.66 -27.52 -2.89
CA ARG A 318 21.69 -28.50 -3.37
C ARG A 318 20.46 -28.43 -2.51
N CYS A 319 19.31 -28.33 -3.17
CA CYS A 319 18.04 -28.19 -2.50
C CYS A 319 17.05 -29.25 -3.00
N GLU A 320 16.15 -29.70 -2.14
CA GLU A 320 15.02 -30.54 -2.47
C GLU A 320 13.81 -29.66 -2.69
N ALA A 321 13.12 -29.84 -3.83
CA ALA A 321 11.94 -29.08 -4.18
C ALA A 321 10.76 -29.39 -3.24
N SER A 322 10.26 -28.37 -2.53
CA SER A 322 9.13 -28.48 -1.59
C SER A 322 7.82 -27.95 -2.18
N ARG A 323 7.88 -26.88 -2.97
CA ARG A 323 6.73 -26.26 -3.66
C ARG A 323 7.13 -25.94 -5.09
N ILE A 324 6.21 -26.19 -6.03
CA ILE A 324 6.46 -26.01 -7.46
C ILE A 324 5.31 -25.25 -8.13
N GLY A 325 5.59 -24.67 -9.27
CA GLY A 325 4.58 -24.05 -10.12
C GLY A 325 3.82 -22.93 -9.40
N LYS A 326 2.49 -22.98 -9.39
CA LYS A 326 1.60 -21.96 -8.76
C LYS A 326 1.69 -21.93 -7.22
N ASP A 327 2.20 -22.99 -6.62
CA ASP A 327 2.28 -23.11 -5.17
C ASP A 327 3.60 -22.53 -4.61
N THR A 328 4.52 -22.08 -5.48
CA THR A 328 5.74 -21.38 -5.05
C THR A 328 5.38 -20.03 -4.42
N THR A 329 6.18 -19.62 -3.43
CA THR A 329 6.01 -18.32 -2.73
C THR A 329 5.98 -17.15 -3.71
N LEU A 330 6.86 -17.12 -4.69
CA LEU A 330 6.87 -16.08 -5.72
C LEU A 330 5.58 -16.08 -6.56
N ALA A 331 5.06 -17.25 -6.95
CA ALA A 331 3.82 -17.35 -7.72
C ALA A 331 2.62 -16.84 -6.90
N GLN A 332 2.54 -17.19 -5.62
CA GLN A 332 1.50 -16.71 -4.72
C GLN A 332 1.58 -15.18 -4.54
N ILE A 333 2.76 -14.60 -4.41
CA ILE A 333 2.96 -13.13 -4.35
C ILE A 333 2.45 -12.47 -5.63
N ILE A 334 2.84 -12.98 -6.80
CA ILE A 334 2.39 -12.47 -8.10
C ILE A 334 0.87 -12.54 -8.19
N GLN A 335 0.26 -13.65 -7.77
CA GLN A 335 -1.19 -13.82 -7.77
C GLN A 335 -1.89 -12.83 -6.83
N MET A 336 -1.40 -12.66 -5.60
CA MET A 336 -1.98 -11.70 -4.65
C MET A 336 -1.91 -10.26 -5.18
N VAL A 337 -0.80 -9.84 -5.78
CA VAL A 337 -0.67 -8.49 -6.36
C VAL A 337 -1.60 -8.32 -7.58
N SER A 338 -1.78 -9.36 -8.39
CA SER A 338 -2.71 -9.38 -9.52
C SER A 338 -4.17 -9.30 -9.07
N ASP A 339 -4.54 -10.06 -8.04
CA ASP A 339 -5.90 -10.06 -7.47
C ASP A 339 -6.24 -8.71 -6.84
N ALA A 340 -5.31 -8.13 -6.10
CA ALA A 340 -5.47 -6.78 -5.55
C ALA A 340 -5.67 -5.72 -6.65
N ALA A 341 -4.99 -5.85 -7.79
CA ALA A 341 -5.15 -4.95 -8.93
C ALA A 341 -6.49 -5.14 -9.66
N SER A 342 -7.11 -6.32 -9.55
CA SER A 342 -8.40 -6.64 -10.18
C SER A 342 -9.62 -6.29 -9.32
N THR A 343 -9.43 -6.12 -8.00
CA THR A 343 -10.51 -5.73 -7.07
C THR A 343 -10.72 -4.21 -7.04
N LYS A 344 -11.91 -3.77 -6.64
CA LYS A 344 -12.24 -2.34 -6.50
C LYS A 344 -12.41 -1.94 -5.04
N ALA A 345 -11.70 -0.91 -4.66
CA ALA A 345 -11.87 -0.24 -3.38
C ALA A 345 -13.25 0.45 -3.27
N PRO A 346 -13.84 0.57 -2.07
CA PRO A 346 -15.12 1.26 -1.84
C PRO A 346 -15.17 2.68 -2.43
N ILE A 347 -14.09 3.45 -2.29
CA ILE A 347 -13.98 4.81 -2.83
C ILE A 347 -14.04 4.84 -4.36
N ALA A 348 -13.53 3.80 -5.05
CA ALA A 348 -13.63 3.68 -6.50
C ALA A 348 -15.07 3.43 -6.95
N LYS A 349 -15.84 2.61 -6.22
CA LYS A 349 -17.26 2.36 -6.50
C LYS A 349 -18.09 3.64 -6.40
N ILE A 350 -17.78 4.51 -5.43
CA ILE A 350 -18.43 5.82 -5.28
C ILE A 350 -18.10 6.72 -6.48
N ALA A 351 -16.83 6.79 -6.88
CA ALA A 351 -16.41 7.58 -8.04
C ALA A 351 -17.07 7.11 -9.35
N ASP A 352 -17.22 5.80 -9.55
CA ASP A 352 -17.91 5.22 -10.71
C ASP A 352 -19.40 5.58 -10.74
N LYS A 353 -20.08 5.53 -9.58
CA LYS A 353 -21.49 5.92 -9.45
C LYS A 353 -21.69 7.40 -9.79
N VAL A 354 -20.81 8.27 -9.31
CA VAL A 354 -20.82 9.71 -9.63
C VAL A 354 -20.61 9.91 -11.13
N SER A 355 -19.64 9.22 -11.75
CA SER A 355 -19.40 9.29 -13.20
C SER A 355 -20.62 8.91 -14.04
N GLY A 356 -21.39 7.92 -13.60
CA GLY A 356 -22.60 7.45 -14.30
C GLY A 356 -23.73 8.50 -14.37
N VAL A 357 -23.84 9.35 -13.36
CA VAL A 357 -24.81 10.46 -13.30
C VAL A 357 -24.28 11.72 -13.99
N PHE A 358 -22.98 11.93 -13.91
CA PHE A 358 -22.32 13.16 -14.37
C PHE A 358 -22.47 13.38 -15.88
N VAL A 359 -22.25 12.37 -16.72
CA VAL A 359 -22.31 12.51 -18.18
C VAL A 359 -23.70 12.93 -18.68
N PRO A 360 -24.82 12.28 -18.29
CA PRO A 360 -26.17 12.75 -18.64
C PRO A 360 -26.43 14.19 -18.17
N THR A 361 -26.01 14.54 -16.97
CA THR A 361 -26.18 15.89 -16.40
C THR A 361 -25.46 16.95 -17.24
N VAL A 362 -24.24 16.67 -17.69
CA VAL A 362 -23.47 17.57 -18.54
C VAL A 362 -24.12 17.78 -19.89
N ILE A 363 -24.67 16.73 -20.51
CA ILE A 363 -25.39 16.85 -21.77
C ILE A 363 -26.59 17.79 -21.59
N LEU A 364 -27.32 17.66 -20.48
CA LEU A 364 -28.46 18.55 -20.16
C LEU A 364 -27.99 20.00 -19.94
N ILE A 365 -26.91 20.22 -19.19
CA ILE A 365 -26.32 21.56 -18.97
C ILE A 365 -25.89 22.19 -20.29
N SER A 366 -25.27 21.43 -21.19
CA SER A 366 -24.86 21.90 -22.51
C SER A 366 -26.07 22.32 -23.35
N ALA A 367 -27.11 21.50 -23.42
CA ALA A 367 -28.34 21.82 -24.13
C ALA A 367 -29.03 23.09 -23.56
N LEU A 368 -29.09 23.17 -22.23
CA LEU A 368 -29.62 24.34 -21.53
C LEU A 368 -28.79 25.61 -21.83
N THR A 369 -27.47 25.48 -21.86
CA THR A 369 -26.56 26.60 -22.20
C THR A 369 -26.86 27.13 -23.61
N VAL A 370 -27.02 26.26 -24.60
CA VAL A 370 -27.35 26.64 -25.96
C VAL A 370 -28.69 27.38 -25.98
N ILE A 371 -29.74 26.83 -25.36
CA ILE A 371 -31.08 27.43 -25.30
C ILE A 371 -31.03 28.82 -24.65
N VAL A 372 -30.36 28.97 -23.52
CA VAL A 372 -30.26 30.25 -22.79
C VAL A 372 -29.60 31.32 -23.66
N TRP A 373 -28.49 31.02 -24.35
CA TRP A 373 -27.84 32.01 -25.20
C TRP A 373 -28.66 32.38 -26.43
N LEU A 374 -29.43 31.45 -27.02
CA LEU A 374 -30.35 31.72 -28.08
C LEU A 374 -31.51 32.64 -27.62
N VAL A 375 -32.06 32.39 -26.41
CA VAL A 375 -33.10 33.23 -25.80
C VAL A 375 -32.60 34.65 -25.49
N LEU A 376 -31.31 34.75 -25.13
CA LEU A 376 -30.62 36.04 -24.91
C LEU A 376 -30.27 36.80 -26.23
N GLY A 377 -30.70 36.27 -27.39
CA GLY A 377 -30.53 36.91 -28.68
C GLY A 377 -29.16 36.76 -29.33
N GLN A 378 -28.32 35.85 -28.85
CA GLN A 378 -27.04 35.55 -29.50
C GLN A 378 -27.23 34.66 -30.72
N ASN A 379 -26.28 34.73 -31.67
CA ASN A 379 -26.32 33.88 -32.85
C ASN A 379 -26.12 32.39 -32.52
N ILE A 380 -26.55 31.52 -33.44
CA ILE A 380 -26.47 30.04 -33.25
C ILE A 380 -25.02 29.59 -33.07
N GLY A 381 -24.07 30.17 -33.83
CA GLY A 381 -22.64 29.81 -33.72
C GLY A 381 -22.08 30.07 -32.34
N PHE A 382 -22.37 31.25 -31.78
CA PHE A 382 -21.95 31.60 -30.43
C PHE A 382 -22.57 30.66 -29.38
N ALA A 383 -23.88 30.41 -29.45
CA ALA A 383 -24.59 29.54 -28.53
C ALA A 383 -24.04 28.09 -28.58
N LEU A 384 -23.82 27.55 -29.78
CA LEU A 384 -23.25 26.22 -29.98
C LEU A 384 -21.79 26.13 -29.46
N ALA A 385 -20.97 27.16 -29.70
CA ALA A 385 -19.60 27.18 -29.17
C ALA A 385 -19.57 27.05 -27.64
N ARG A 386 -20.50 27.69 -26.91
CA ARG A 386 -20.64 27.56 -25.44
C ARG A 386 -21.07 26.13 -25.05
N GLY A 387 -22.08 25.61 -25.71
CA GLY A 387 -22.55 24.23 -25.48
C GLY A 387 -21.44 23.20 -25.73
N ILE A 388 -20.70 23.34 -26.84
CA ILE A 388 -19.55 22.48 -27.16
C ILE A 388 -18.46 22.60 -26.12
N ALA A 389 -18.12 23.83 -25.67
CA ALA A 389 -17.13 24.05 -24.64
C ALA A 389 -17.50 23.35 -23.32
N VAL A 390 -18.78 23.38 -22.92
CA VAL A 390 -19.32 22.65 -21.76
C VAL A 390 -19.15 21.14 -21.93
N LEU A 391 -19.53 20.56 -23.09
CA LEU A 391 -19.35 19.12 -23.34
C LEU A 391 -17.89 18.68 -23.22
N VAL A 392 -16.99 19.48 -23.79
CA VAL A 392 -15.57 19.12 -23.87
C VAL A 392 -14.88 19.23 -22.51
N ILE A 393 -15.07 20.34 -21.79
CA ILE A 393 -14.38 20.54 -20.49
C ILE A 393 -14.85 19.55 -19.43
N SER A 394 -16.08 19.08 -19.55
CA SER A 394 -16.72 18.22 -18.56
C SER A 394 -16.36 16.74 -18.68
N CYS A 395 -15.32 16.38 -19.39
CA CYS A 395 -14.90 14.98 -19.47
C CYS A 395 -14.40 14.47 -18.10
N PRO A 396 -14.99 13.40 -17.52
CA PRO A 396 -14.55 12.84 -16.25
C PRO A 396 -13.35 11.86 -16.42
N CYS A 397 -12.45 12.11 -17.35
CA CYS A 397 -11.34 11.23 -17.71
C CYS A 397 -10.43 10.97 -16.50
N ALA A 398 -10.06 12.03 -15.79
CA ALA A 398 -9.21 11.98 -14.62
C ALA A 398 -9.85 11.23 -13.43
N LEU A 399 -11.18 11.33 -13.29
CA LEU A 399 -11.93 10.69 -12.21
C LEU A 399 -11.85 9.15 -12.26
N GLY A 400 -11.96 8.59 -13.47
CA GLY A 400 -11.89 7.13 -13.67
C GLY A 400 -10.50 6.54 -13.40
N LEU A 401 -9.44 7.37 -13.40
CA LEU A 401 -8.06 6.95 -13.14
C LEU A 401 -7.57 7.28 -11.72
N ALA A 402 -8.21 8.24 -11.06
CA ALA A 402 -7.77 8.80 -9.79
C ALA A 402 -7.51 7.73 -8.72
N THR A 403 -8.42 6.77 -8.61
CA THR A 403 -8.34 5.69 -7.60
C THR A 403 -7.54 4.48 -8.08
N PRO A 404 -7.79 3.88 -9.26
CA PRO A 404 -7.10 2.66 -9.67
C PRO A 404 -5.58 2.82 -9.79
N VAL A 405 -5.11 3.96 -10.34
CA VAL A 405 -3.67 4.20 -10.50
C VAL A 405 -3.00 4.37 -9.14
N ALA A 406 -3.60 5.12 -8.21
CA ALA A 406 -3.05 5.31 -6.87
C ALA A 406 -2.97 3.98 -6.09
N ILE A 407 -4.04 3.15 -6.15
CA ILE A 407 -4.06 1.81 -5.52
C ILE A 407 -2.96 0.92 -6.09
N MET A 408 -2.81 0.88 -7.42
CA MET A 408 -1.81 0.02 -8.04
C MET A 408 -0.38 0.45 -7.71
N VAL A 409 -0.09 1.77 -7.70
CA VAL A 409 1.22 2.27 -7.26
C VAL A 409 1.43 2.00 -5.78
N GLY A 410 0.42 2.24 -4.93
CA GLY A 410 0.48 1.95 -3.49
C GLY A 410 0.74 0.47 -3.22
N ASN A 411 0.03 -0.42 -3.91
CA ASN A 411 0.23 -1.87 -3.79
C ASN A 411 1.63 -2.30 -4.27
N SER A 412 2.11 -1.70 -5.35
CA SER A 412 3.47 -1.92 -5.85
C SER A 412 4.54 -1.48 -4.85
N VAL A 413 4.35 -0.34 -4.19
CA VAL A 413 5.25 0.15 -3.13
C VAL A 413 5.21 -0.77 -1.92
N ALA A 414 4.03 -1.25 -1.52
CA ALA A 414 3.86 -2.21 -0.43
C ALA A 414 4.58 -3.53 -0.74
N ALA A 415 4.33 -4.13 -1.91
CA ALA A 415 4.92 -5.40 -2.32
C ALA A 415 6.46 -5.35 -2.35
N LYS A 416 7.05 -4.25 -2.85
CA LYS A 416 8.51 -4.03 -2.80
C LYS A 416 9.09 -3.97 -1.39
N ASN A 417 8.27 -3.76 -0.39
CA ASN A 417 8.67 -3.73 1.02
C ASN A 417 8.24 -5.01 1.78
N GLY A 418 7.83 -6.06 1.05
CA GLY A 418 7.39 -7.32 1.64
C GLY A 418 6.00 -7.27 2.29
N ILE A 419 5.15 -6.30 1.89
CA ILE A 419 3.78 -6.13 2.40
C ILE A 419 2.80 -6.42 1.27
N LEU A 420 1.98 -7.46 1.43
CA LEU A 420 1.07 -7.94 0.39
C LEU A 420 -0.38 -7.72 0.80
N PHE A 421 -1.07 -6.82 0.13
CA PHE A 421 -2.52 -6.65 0.28
C PHE A 421 -3.25 -7.58 -0.69
N LYS A 422 -4.16 -8.42 -0.20
CA LYS A 422 -4.94 -9.33 -1.06
C LYS A 422 -5.96 -8.62 -1.94
N THR A 423 -6.46 -7.48 -1.48
CA THR A 423 -7.50 -6.72 -2.18
C THR A 423 -7.25 -5.22 -2.11
N ALA A 424 -7.84 -4.46 -3.05
CA ALA A 424 -7.87 -3.01 -2.96
C ALA A 424 -8.67 -2.51 -1.75
N VAL A 425 -9.62 -3.31 -1.26
CA VAL A 425 -10.38 -3.02 -0.04
C VAL A 425 -9.46 -3.08 1.17
N SER A 426 -8.64 -4.12 1.28
CA SER A 426 -7.68 -4.28 2.38
C SER A 426 -6.69 -3.11 2.43
N LEU A 427 -6.19 -2.66 1.26
CA LEU A 427 -5.34 -1.47 1.18
C LEU A 427 -6.06 -0.19 1.64
N GLU A 428 -7.34 -0.01 1.26
CA GLU A 428 -8.12 1.17 1.67
C GLU A 428 -8.45 1.15 3.16
N GLU A 429 -8.91 0.01 3.69
CA GLU A 429 -9.41 -0.09 5.07
C GLU A 429 -8.28 -0.06 6.11
N THR A 430 -7.09 -0.61 5.79
CA THR A 430 -5.90 -0.56 6.67
C THR A 430 -5.54 0.87 7.11
N GLY A 431 -5.71 1.87 6.24
CA GLY A 431 -5.40 3.27 6.59
C GLY A 431 -6.42 3.96 7.49
N LYS A 432 -7.61 3.37 7.65
CA LYS A 432 -8.75 3.94 8.39
C LYS A 432 -8.90 3.36 9.79
N VAL A 433 -8.00 2.50 10.23
CA VAL A 433 -8.09 1.80 11.52
C VAL A 433 -7.81 2.72 12.68
N GLN A 434 -8.45 2.43 13.81
CA GLN A 434 -8.32 3.12 15.08
C GLN A 434 -7.72 2.25 16.18
N ILE A 435 -7.79 0.92 16.02
CA ILE A 435 -7.32 -0.06 17.00
C ILE A 435 -6.44 -1.09 16.29
N VAL A 436 -5.29 -1.40 16.88
CA VAL A 436 -4.44 -2.53 16.47
C VAL A 436 -4.37 -3.52 17.61
N ALA A 437 -4.91 -4.70 17.40
CA ALA A 437 -4.85 -5.83 18.31
C ALA A 437 -3.69 -6.74 17.89
N LEU A 438 -2.74 -6.95 18.78
CA LEU A 438 -1.54 -7.75 18.55
C LEU A 438 -1.63 -9.04 19.35
N ASP A 439 -1.41 -10.19 18.73
CA ASP A 439 -1.12 -11.38 19.51
C ASP A 439 0.23 -11.24 20.22
N LYS A 440 0.42 -11.94 21.33
CA LYS A 440 1.70 -11.90 22.03
C LYS A 440 2.73 -12.77 21.32
N THR A 441 2.44 -14.06 21.19
CA THR A 441 3.40 -15.10 20.81
C THR A 441 3.71 -15.05 19.31
N GLY A 442 4.99 -15.02 18.92
CA GLY A 442 5.38 -14.93 17.51
C GLY A 442 5.12 -13.54 16.87
N THR A 443 4.31 -12.68 17.49
CA THR A 443 3.97 -11.33 16.99
C THR A 443 4.74 -10.23 17.73
N ILE A 444 4.48 -10.02 19.02
CA ILE A 444 5.25 -9.11 19.86
C ILE A 444 6.56 -9.76 20.30
N THR A 445 6.51 -11.07 20.57
CA THR A 445 7.65 -11.88 21.00
C THR A 445 8.17 -12.74 19.85
N GLN A 446 9.35 -13.36 20.04
CA GLN A 446 9.99 -14.18 19.00
C GLN A 446 9.24 -15.49 18.71
N GLY A 447 8.39 -15.94 19.65
CA GLY A 447 7.66 -17.21 19.55
C GLY A 447 8.53 -18.43 19.90
N GLU A 448 9.80 -18.20 20.21
CA GLU A 448 10.77 -19.22 20.62
C GLU A 448 11.22 -18.94 22.05
N PRO A 449 10.85 -19.80 23.03
CA PRO A 449 11.35 -19.67 24.39
C PRO A 449 12.88 -19.78 24.43
N LYS A 450 13.52 -18.89 25.20
CA LYS A 450 14.98 -18.90 25.42
C LYS A 450 15.28 -18.89 26.92
N VAL A 451 16.40 -19.49 27.31
CA VAL A 451 16.92 -19.38 28.68
C VAL A 451 17.35 -17.93 28.89
N THR A 452 16.74 -17.28 29.88
CA THR A 452 17.05 -15.87 30.23
C THR A 452 17.91 -15.74 31.49
N ASP A 453 17.71 -16.63 32.44
CA ASP A 453 18.48 -16.61 33.71
C ASP A 453 18.84 -18.03 34.14
N ILE A 454 20.04 -18.19 34.64
CA ILE A 454 20.53 -19.41 35.26
C ILE A 454 20.98 -19.04 36.70
N ILE A 455 20.27 -19.54 37.70
CA ILE A 455 20.46 -19.19 39.09
C ILE A 455 20.81 -20.51 39.86
N PRO A 456 22.07 -20.83 40.03
CA PRO A 456 22.47 -22.01 40.80
C PRO A 456 22.13 -21.83 42.27
N ALA A 457 21.90 -22.94 42.98
CA ALA A 457 21.78 -22.96 44.43
C ALA A 457 23.12 -22.75 45.08
N ASP A 458 23.12 -22.46 46.42
CA ASP A 458 24.35 -22.25 47.18
C ASP A 458 25.31 -23.43 46.99
N ASN A 459 26.60 -23.11 46.75
CA ASN A 459 27.70 -24.05 46.50
C ASN A 459 27.54 -24.89 45.21
N LYS A 460 26.69 -24.53 44.24
CA LYS A 460 26.55 -25.15 42.92
C LYS A 460 27.07 -24.19 41.86
N SER A 461 27.50 -24.74 40.72
CA SER A 461 27.88 -23.94 39.56
C SER A 461 26.77 -23.90 38.50
N GLU A 462 26.80 -22.86 37.64
CA GLU A 462 25.90 -22.79 36.47
C GLU A 462 26.10 -23.99 35.55
N GLU A 463 27.36 -24.46 35.38
CA GLU A 463 27.70 -25.61 34.56
C GLU A 463 27.09 -26.91 35.13
N GLU A 464 27.11 -27.10 36.48
CA GLU A 464 26.47 -28.26 37.12
C GLU A 464 24.95 -28.23 36.93
N LEU A 465 24.34 -27.09 37.16
CA LEU A 465 22.89 -26.89 36.97
C LEU A 465 22.49 -27.18 35.51
N LEU A 466 23.17 -26.57 34.54
CA LEU A 466 22.86 -26.75 33.12
C LEU A 466 23.14 -28.20 32.66
N THR A 467 24.17 -28.86 33.19
CA THR A 467 24.46 -30.28 32.89
C THR A 467 23.33 -31.19 33.34
N ILE A 468 22.83 -31.01 34.57
CA ILE A 468 21.72 -31.81 35.10
C ILE A 468 20.44 -31.52 34.33
N ALA A 469 20.15 -30.22 34.09
CA ALA A 469 18.98 -29.78 33.31
C ALA A 469 19.01 -30.36 31.88
N PHE A 470 20.12 -30.24 31.18
CA PHE A 470 20.29 -30.76 29.82
C PHE A 470 20.16 -32.29 29.77
N SER A 471 20.74 -33.00 30.74
CA SER A 471 20.62 -34.46 30.78
C SER A 471 19.17 -34.94 30.92
N LEU A 472 18.33 -34.18 31.66
CA LEU A 472 16.92 -34.47 31.87
C LEU A 472 16.07 -34.01 30.67
N GLU A 473 16.26 -32.77 30.19
CA GLU A 473 15.44 -32.14 29.15
C GLU A 473 15.74 -32.67 27.73
N LYS A 474 16.91 -33.26 27.50
CA LYS A 474 17.27 -33.84 26.19
C LYS A 474 16.31 -34.94 25.71
N ARG A 475 15.58 -35.57 26.62
CA ARG A 475 14.57 -36.58 26.31
C ARG A 475 13.14 -36.08 26.29
N SER A 476 12.94 -34.78 26.51
CA SER A 476 11.65 -34.12 26.54
C SER A 476 11.37 -33.40 25.21
N GLU A 477 10.16 -33.52 24.68
CA GLU A 477 9.71 -32.81 23.49
C GLU A 477 9.04 -31.47 23.82
N HIS A 478 9.04 -31.06 25.10
CA HIS A 478 8.38 -29.84 25.51
C HIS A 478 9.12 -28.60 24.98
N PRO A 479 8.42 -27.51 24.54
CA PRO A 479 9.05 -26.29 24.03
C PRO A 479 10.09 -25.66 24.99
N LEU A 480 9.84 -25.73 26.31
CA LEU A 480 10.78 -25.25 27.33
C LEU A 480 12.07 -26.09 27.38
N ALA A 481 11.94 -27.40 27.12
CA ALA A 481 13.10 -28.32 27.04
C ALA A 481 14.00 -27.93 25.87
N LYS A 482 13.42 -27.58 24.73
CA LYS A 482 14.16 -27.12 23.55
C LYS A 482 15.06 -25.90 23.89
N ALA A 483 14.51 -24.95 24.67
CA ALA A 483 15.28 -23.76 25.11
C ALA A 483 16.49 -24.13 25.97
N VAL A 484 16.31 -25.04 26.92
CA VAL A 484 17.41 -25.52 27.78
C VAL A 484 18.44 -26.27 26.95
N ASN A 485 18.00 -27.13 26.03
CA ASN A 485 18.89 -27.92 25.17
C ASN A 485 19.72 -27.01 24.25
N LEU A 486 19.11 -26.04 23.59
CA LEU A 486 19.84 -25.07 22.75
C LEU A 486 20.89 -24.28 23.55
N LYS A 487 20.55 -23.84 24.76
CA LYS A 487 21.51 -23.13 25.64
C LYS A 487 22.70 -24.01 26.01
N ALA A 488 22.43 -25.27 26.36
CA ALA A 488 23.48 -26.24 26.71
C ALA A 488 24.39 -26.57 25.51
N ASP A 489 23.83 -26.73 24.32
CA ASP A 489 24.58 -26.98 23.09
C ASP A 489 25.48 -25.77 22.74
N CYS A 490 24.99 -24.54 22.87
CA CYS A 490 25.78 -23.32 22.67
C CYS A 490 26.99 -23.26 23.64
N GLU A 491 26.79 -23.66 24.88
CA GLU A 491 27.86 -23.73 25.88
C GLU A 491 28.70 -25.01 25.80
N LYS A 492 28.41 -25.88 24.84
CA LYS A 492 29.11 -27.16 24.61
C LYS A 492 29.06 -28.09 25.82
N ILE A 493 27.97 -28.07 26.57
CA ILE A 493 27.72 -28.95 27.70
C ILE A 493 27.46 -30.38 27.21
N ILE A 494 28.01 -31.37 27.88
CA ILE A 494 27.79 -32.78 27.55
C ILE A 494 26.74 -33.38 28.48
N ALA A 495 25.63 -33.85 27.92
CA ALA A 495 24.59 -34.54 28.67
C ALA A 495 25.13 -35.82 29.32
N LYS A 496 24.75 -36.05 30.57
CA LYS A 496 25.11 -37.28 31.32
C LYS A 496 24.09 -38.37 30.97
N GLU A 497 24.53 -39.61 31.06
CA GLU A 497 23.66 -40.77 30.85
C GLU A 497 22.70 -40.96 32.03
N ILE A 498 21.40 -40.97 31.75
CA ILE A 498 20.34 -41.11 32.75
C ILE A 498 19.49 -42.36 32.47
N THR A 499 18.96 -42.94 33.54
CA THR A 499 18.04 -44.09 33.46
C THR A 499 16.68 -43.75 34.07
N GLU A 500 15.68 -44.59 33.83
CA GLU A 500 14.32 -44.44 34.35
C GLU A 500 13.68 -43.05 34.12
N PHE A 501 13.87 -42.51 32.89
CA PHE A 501 13.25 -41.24 32.52
C PHE A 501 11.74 -41.35 32.44
N GLU A 502 11.07 -40.44 33.10
CA GLU A 502 9.60 -40.32 33.10
C GLU A 502 9.18 -38.85 32.99
N ALA A 503 8.34 -38.57 32.03
CA ALA A 503 7.64 -37.27 31.92
C ALA A 503 6.32 -37.33 32.68
N LEU A 504 6.10 -36.37 33.60
CA LEU A 504 4.91 -36.28 34.45
C LEU A 504 4.04 -35.11 33.93
N PRO A 505 2.98 -35.42 33.16
CA PRO A 505 2.19 -34.36 32.53
C PRO A 505 1.69 -33.31 33.53
N GLY A 506 1.93 -32.02 33.22
CA GLY A 506 1.54 -30.89 34.07
C GLY A 506 2.40 -30.65 35.32
N ASN A 507 3.39 -31.50 35.61
CA ASN A 507 4.24 -31.39 36.80
C ASN A 507 5.72 -31.17 36.47
N GLY A 508 6.32 -32.04 35.71
CA GLY A 508 7.73 -31.96 35.37
C GLY A 508 8.32 -33.29 34.88
N LEU A 509 9.63 -33.45 35.07
CA LEU A 509 10.42 -34.57 34.60
C LEU A 509 11.10 -35.28 35.78
N ARG A 510 11.31 -36.57 35.67
CA ARG A 510 12.01 -37.40 36.64
C ARG A 510 12.92 -38.38 35.92
N ALA A 511 14.13 -38.61 36.47
CA ALA A 511 15.06 -39.66 36.03
C ALA A 511 16.01 -40.07 37.16
N ILE A 512 16.86 -41.05 36.89
CA ILE A 512 17.93 -41.48 37.81
C ILE A 512 19.30 -41.20 37.16
N TYR A 513 20.19 -40.51 37.91
CA TYR A 513 21.56 -40.28 37.56
C TYR A 513 22.48 -40.69 38.74
N ASN A 514 23.46 -41.54 38.47
CA ASN A 514 24.39 -42.10 39.50
C ASN A 514 23.66 -42.62 40.74
N GLY A 515 22.53 -43.33 40.57
CA GLY A 515 21.74 -43.93 41.65
C GLY A 515 20.93 -42.93 42.46
N LYS A 516 20.94 -41.67 42.17
CA LYS A 516 20.10 -40.62 42.79
C LYS A 516 19.06 -40.11 41.82
N ARG A 517 17.92 -39.68 42.35
CA ARG A 517 16.84 -39.07 41.54
C ARG A 517 17.28 -37.69 41.07
N ILE A 518 16.99 -37.38 39.83
CA ILE A 518 16.99 -36.01 39.27
C ILE A 518 15.58 -35.63 38.94
N LEU A 519 15.17 -34.39 39.28
CA LEU A 519 13.86 -33.83 39.09
C LEU A 519 14.02 -32.49 38.38
N GLY A 520 13.10 -32.18 37.46
CA GLY A 520 12.99 -30.87 36.82
C GLY A 520 11.53 -30.49 36.67
N GLY A 521 11.15 -29.24 36.94
CA GLY A 521 9.78 -28.80 36.75
C GLY A 521 9.38 -27.56 37.53
N SER A 522 8.08 -27.34 37.68
CA SER A 522 7.51 -26.17 38.36
C SER A 522 7.83 -26.15 39.85
N TYR A 523 7.84 -24.95 40.45
CA TYR A 523 8.02 -24.79 41.92
C TYR A 523 7.04 -25.70 42.68
N LYS A 524 5.78 -25.75 42.29
CA LYS A 524 4.75 -26.59 42.94
C LYS A 524 5.11 -28.08 42.96
N PHE A 525 5.64 -28.56 41.84
CA PHE A 525 6.09 -29.96 41.74
C PHE A 525 7.32 -30.22 42.58
N ILE A 526 8.36 -29.43 42.47
CA ILE A 526 9.62 -29.66 43.18
C ILE A 526 9.44 -29.50 44.69
N SER A 527 8.68 -28.50 45.17
CA SER A 527 8.37 -28.33 46.61
C SER A 527 7.53 -29.47 47.23
N SER A 528 6.84 -30.24 46.40
CA SER A 528 6.13 -31.43 46.85
C SER A 528 7.07 -32.66 47.04
N GLN A 529 8.27 -32.61 46.44
CA GLN A 529 9.23 -33.74 46.44
C GLN A 529 10.43 -33.53 47.36
N ILE A 530 10.87 -32.28 47.51
CA ILE A 530 12.01 -31.88 48.38
C ILE A 530 11.66 -30.61 49.15
N ASN A 531 12.40 -30.34 50.21
CA ASN A 531 12.27 -29.10 50.95
C ASN A 531 12.95 -27.96 50.20
N VAL A 532 12.19 -26.93 49.84
CA VAL A 532 12.66 -25.77 49.09
C VAL A 532 12.61 -24.53 50.01
N SER A 533 13.66 -23.73 50.05
CA SER A 533 13.77 -22.56 50.93
C SER A 533 12.77 -21.46 50.54
N ASP A 534 12.36 -20.64 51.50
CA ASP A 534 11.55 -19.47 51.27
C ASP A 534 12.19 -18.45 50.33
N GLU A 535 13.53 -18.37 50.33
CA GLU A 535 14.28 -17.53 49.39
C GLU A 535 14.13 -18.00 47.95
N THR A 536 14.22 -19.30 47.70
CA THR A 536 14.00 -19.90 46.40
C THR A 536 12.58 -19.67 45.91
N ARG A 537 11.60 -19.76 46.83
CA ARG A 537 10.22 -19.44 46.55
C ARG A 537 10.05 -17.99 46.09
N ALA A 538 10.59 -17.04 46.83
CA ALA A 538 10.53 -15.61 46.50
C ALA A 538 11.21 -15.32 45.15
N LYS A 539 12.38 -15.94 44.86
CA LYS A 539 13.04 -15.84 43.55
C LYS A 539 12.18 -16.39 42.42
N SER A 540 11.51 -17.53 42.60
CA SER A 540 10.64 -18.14 41.61
C SER A 540 9.39 -17.25 41.34
N GLU A 541 8.78 -16.71 42.41
CA GLU A 541 7.65 -15.79 42.31
C GLU A 541 8.06 -14.48 41.62
N TYR A 542 9.23 -13.93 41.91
CA TYR A 542 9.79 -12.76 41.28
C TYR A 542 10.00 -12.99 39.77
N LEU A 543 10.65 -14.09 39.37
CA LEU A 543 10.82 -14.43 37.94
C LEU A 543 9.50 -14.58 37.23
N SER A 544 8.50 -15.21 37.89
CA SER A 544 7.15 -15.32 37.33
C SER A 544 6.46 -13.97 37.17
N SER A 545 6.70 -13.03 38.11
CA SER A 545 6.16 -11.67 38.00
C SER A 545 6.77 -10.85 36.88
N GLU A 546 7.99 -11.22 36.43
CA GLU A 546 8.65 -10.66 35.25
C GLU A 546 8.20 -11.28 33.91
N GLY A 547 7.27 -12.24 33.92
CA GLY A 547 6.78 -12.93 32.73
C GLY A 547 7.66 -14.11 32.29
N LYS A 548 8.56 -14.58 33.16
CA LYS A 548 9.44 -15.72 32.91
C LYS A 548 8.84 -16.99 33.52
N THR A 549 9.19 -18.15 32.98
CA THR A 549 8.82 -19.47 33.51
C THR A 549 10.00 -20.08 34.26
N PRO A 550 10.03 -20.07 35.60
CA PRO A 550 11.09 -20.68 36.37
C PRO A 550 10.94 -22.20 36.40
N LEU A 551 11.96 -22.91 35.94
CA LEU A 551 12.12 -24.34 36.02
C LEU A 551 13.11 -24.66 37.15
N LEU A 552 12.69 -25.39 38.16
CA LEU A 552 13.56 -25.81 39.28
C LEU A 552 14.11 -27.18 38.99
N PHE A 553 15.39 -27.40 39.30
CA PHE A 553 16.09 -28.67 39.14
C PHE A 553 16.68 -29.16 40.46
N ALA A 554 16.51 -30.44 40.72
CA ALA A 554 17.01 -31.07 41.95
C ALA A 554 17.78 -32.36 41.66
N TYR A 555 18.75 -32.68 42.53
CA TYR A 555 19.56 -33.91 42.51
C TYR A 555 19.54 -34.58 43.89
N GLY A 556 18.90 -35.72 43.99
CA GLY A 556 18.60 -36.38 45.29
C GLY A 556 17.51 -35.60 46.05
N GLU A 557 17.86 -35.08 47.21
CA GLU A 557 17.02 -34.26 48.08
C GLU A 557 17.48 -32.78 48.11
N GLU A 558 18.49 -32.43 47.28
CA GLU A 558 19.06 -31.07 47.22
C GLU A 558 18.57 -30.35 45.96
N LEU A 559 18.21 -29.08 46.10
CA LEU A 559 18.00 -28.17 45.00
C LEU A 559 19.33 -27.84 44.32
N ILE A 560 19.40 -27.93 42.98
CA ILE A 560 20.59 -27.54 42.22
C ILE A 560 20.48 -26.09 41.75
N GLY A 561 19.25 -25.62 41.45
CA GLY A 561 19.00 -24.22 41.06
C GLY A 561 17.72 -24.03 40.25
N ILE A 562 17.60 -22.83 39.68
CA ILE A 562 16.48 -22.37 38.83
C ILE A 562 17.05 -21.99 37.48
N ILE A 563 16.38 -22.45 36.40
CA ILE A 563 16.57 -21.93 35.04
C ILE A 563 15.27 -21.23 34.63
N ALA A 564 15.36 -19.96 34.35
CA ALA A 564 14.20 -19.21 33.86
C ALA A 564 14.18 -19.21 32.33
N VAL A 565 13.04 -19.52 31.77
CA VAL A 565 12.79 -19.51 30.32
C VAL A 565 11.70 -18.53 30.02
N ALA A 566 11.89 -17.70 28.99
CA ALA A 566 10.88 -16.77 28.52
C ALA A 566 10.90 -16.63 27.00
N ASP A 567 9.75 -16.32 26.47
CA ASP A 567 9.62 -15.86 25.09
C ASP A 567 9.97 -14.36 25.05
N THR A 568 11.07 -14.03 24.39
CA THR A 568 11.67 -12.69 24.42
C THR A 568 10.93 -11.74 23.45
N ILE A 569 10.73 -10.48 23.87
CA ILE A 569 10.18 -9.42 23.02
C ILE A 569 11.15 -9.18 21.86
N LYS A 570 10.63 -9.06 20.63
CA LYS A 570 11.43 -8.69 19.46
C LYS A 570 12.00 -7.28 19.65
N GLU A 571 13.21 -7.05 19.17
CA GLU A 571 13.90 -5.76 19.32
C GLU A 571 13.14 -4.59 18.69
N ASP A 572 12.42 -4.85 17.60
CA ASP A 572 11.65 -3.83 16.87
C ASP A 572 10.26 -3.57 17.47
N SER A 573 9.70 -4.49 18.28
CA SER A 573 8.32 -4.43 18.76
C SER A 573 8.02 -3.16 19.59
N PRO A 574 8.82 -2.76 20.58
CA PRO A 574 8.52 -1.54 21.35
C PRO A 574 8.53 -0.28 20.49
N TYR A 575 9.45 -0.21 19.53
CA TYR A 575 9.56 0.90 18.60
C TYR A 575 8.34 0.95 17.66
N ALA A 576 7.96 -0.18 17.07
CA ALA A 576 6.80 -0.29 16.18
C ALA A 576 5.49 0.08 16.90
N ILE A 577 5.31 -0.41 18.14
CA ILE A 577 4.16 -0.07 18.98
C ILE A 577 4.10 1.45 19.23
N GLN A 578 5.23 2.05 19.59
CA GLN A 578 5.28 3.50 19.80
C GLN A 578 4.97 4.29 18.53
N GLU A 579 5.44 3.86 17.35
CA GLU A 579 5.08 4.48 16.07
C GLU A 579 3.59 4.37 15.77
N ILE A 580 2.96 3.21 16.01
CA ILE A 580 1.52 3.01 15.83
C ILE A 580 0.74 3.97 16.74
N LYS A 581 1.14 4.11 18.01
CA LYS A 581 0.55 5.05 18.97
C LYS A 581 0.71 6.51 18.52
N ASN A 582 1.87 6.88 18.00
CA ASN A 582 2.12 8.22 17.44
C ASN A 582 1.24 8.53 16.22
N MET A 583 0.71 7.52 15.56
CA MET A 583 -0.29 7.69 14.49
C MET A 583 -1.72 7.91 15.03
N GLY A 584 -1.92 7.95 16.35
CA GLY A 584 -3.22 8.09 17.01
C GLY A 584 -4.04 6.80 17.01
N ILE A 585 -3.38 5.63 16.97
CA ILE A 585 -4.02 4.32 16.97
C ILE A 585 -3.83 3.66 18.33
N HIS A 586 -4.90 3.13 18.91
CA HIS A 586 -4.88 2.41 20.18
C HIS A 586 -4.34 0.98 20.01
N VAL A 587 -3.35 0.60 20.81
CA VAL A 587 -2.67 -0.70 20.69
C VAL A 587 -3.06 -1.61 21.83
N VAL A 588 -3.61 -2.77 21.50
CA VAL A 588 -4.09 -3.79 22.45
C VAL A 588 -3.31 -5.07 22.28
N MET A 589 -2.79 -5.64 23.36
CA MET A 589 -2.17 -6.98 23.34
C MET A 589 -3.17 -8.03 23.77
N LEU A 590 -3.28 -9.11 23.00
CA LEU A 590 -4.08 -10.29 23.31
C LEU A 590 -3.17 -11.45 23.69
N THR A 591 -3.47 -12.19 24.77
CA THR A 591 -2.70 -13.37 25.15
C THR A 591 -3.52 -14.37 25.97
N GLY A 592 -3.19 -15.65 25.84
CA GLY A 592 -3.70 -16.71 26.72
C GLY A 592 -2.98 -16.80 28.07
N ASP A 593 -1.91 -16.05 28.28
CA ASP A 593 -1.15 -16.06 29.54
C ASP A 593 -1.97 -15.53 30.71
N ASN A 594 -1.48 -15.83 31.90
CA ASN A 594 -2.04 -15.25 33.12
C ASN A 594 -1.82 -13.71 33.16
N GLU A 595 -2.65 -13.02 33.94
CA GLU A 595 -2.68 -11.57 34.00
C GLU A 595 -1.35 -10.91 34.44
N ILE A 596 -0.57 -11.59 35.33
CA ILE A 596 0.70 -11.07 35.84
C ILE A 596 1.76 -11.04 34.74
N ALA A 597 1.95 -12.19 34.06
CA ALA A 597 2.91 -12.31 32.95
C ALA A 597 2.52 -11.41 31.78
N ALA A 598 1.22 -11.34 31.45
CA ALA A 598 0.72 -10.49 30.38
C ALA A 598 0.99 -9.00 30.64
N LYS A 599 0.73 -8.52 31.85
CA LYS A 599 0.99 -7.12 32.25
C LYS A 599 2.49 -6.80 32.22
N ALA A 600 3.36 -7.72 32.63
CA ALA A 600 4.81 -7.52 32.57
C ALA A 600 5.29 -7.30 31.12
N ILE A 601 4.85 -8.16 30.19
CA ILE A 601 5.19 -8.04 28.77
C ILE A 601 4.55 -6.79 28.15
N GLY A 602 3.29 -6.50 28.49
CA GLY A 602 2.58 -5.31 28.00
C GLY A 602 3.28 -4.01 28.41
N SER A 603 3.73 -3.90 29.65
CA SER A 603 4.50 -2.73 30.13
C SER A 603 5.85 -2.61 29.42
N LYS A 604 6.56 -3.72 29.21
CA LYS A 604 7.87 -3.71 28.52
C LYS A 604 7.71 -3.40 27.01
N SER A 605 6.63 -3.85 26.37
CA SER A 605 6.35 -3.57 24.95
C SER A 605 5.72 -2.22 24.69
N GLY A 606 5.11 -1.58 25.72
CA GLY A 606 4.54 -0.24 25.63
C GLY A 606 3.12 -0.18 25.02
N VAL A 607 2.33 -1.28 25.02
CA VAL A 607 0.94 -1.30 24.56
C VAL A 607 0.03 -0.48 25.50
N ASP A 608 -1.13 -0.03 24.99
CA ASP A 608 -2.09 0.77 25.78
C ASP A 608 -2.98 -0.10 26.66
N GLU A 609 -3.37 -1.28 26.17
CA GLU A 609 -4.30 -2.20 26.85
C GLU A 609 -3.80 -3.64 26.73
N VAL A 610 -3.99 -4.43 27.78
CA VAL A 610 -3.65 -5.86 27.82
C VAL A 610 -4.89 -6.65 28.17
N ILE A 611 -5.23 -7.63 27.32
CA ILE A 611 -6.33 -8.56 27.54
C ILE A 611 -5.73 -9.96 27.68
N ALA A 612 -5.67 -10.43 28.95
CA ALA A 612 -5.06 -11.70 29.34
C ALA A 612 -6.06 -12.83 29.47
N GLY A 613 -5.57 -14.08 29.51
CA GLY A 613 -6.39 -15.28 29.75
C GLY A 613 -7.37 -15.60 28.60
N VAL A 614 -7.10 -15.14 27.39
CA VAL A 614 -7.96 -15.35 26.22
C VAL A 614 -7.58 -16.65 25.52
N LEU A 615 -8.43 -17.65 25.62
CA LEU A 615 -8.27 -18.90 24.88
C LEU A 615 -8.37 -18.64 23.35
N PRO A 616 -7.78 -19.49 22.50
CA PRO A 616 -7.81 -19.32 21.04
C PRO A 616 -9.21 -19.04 20.49
N ASP A 617 -10.22 -19.83 20.91
CA ASP A 617 -11.62 -19.66 20.47
C ASP A 617 -12.26 -18.36 20.98
N GLY A 618 -11.75 -17.78 22.06
CA GLY A 618 -12.24 -16.53 22.65
C GLY A 618 -11.71 -15.28 21.96
N LYS A 619 -10.59 -15.35 21.24
CA LYS A 619 -9.96 -14.18 20.59
C LYS A 619 -10.90 -13.48 19.61
N ALA A 620 -11.65 -14.23 18.80
CA ALA A 620 -12.64 -13.68 17.88
C ALA A 620 -13.73 -12.87 18.59
N GLY A 621 -14.17 -13.33 19.76
CA GLY A 621 -15.14 -12.61 20.60
C GLY A 621 -14.60 -11.27 21.12
N VAL A 622 -13.33 -11.25 21.53
CA VAL A 622 -12.64 -10.00 21.94
C VAL A 622 -12.55 -9.03 20.78
N ILE A 623 -12.13 -9.48 19.59
CA ILE A 623 -12.06 -8.64 18.38
C ILE A 623 -13.43 -8.04 18.06
N ASN A 624 -14.52 -8.84 18.10
CA ASN A 624 -15.86 -8.34 17.86
C ASN A 624 -16.32 -7.28 18.88
N ASN A 625 -15.83 -7.35 20.12
CA ASN A 625 -16.08 -6.29 21.11
C ASN A 625 -15.25 -5.04 20.84
N LEU A 626 -14.00 -5.15 20.41
CA LEU A 626 -13.17 -4.02 20.02
C LEU A 626 -13.75 -3.30 18.79
N LYS A 627 -14.33 -4.02 17.83
CA LYS A 627 -15.01 -3.45 16.64
C LYS A 627 -16.17 -2.52 17.00
N LYS A 628 -16.78 -2.65 18.16
CA LYS A 628 -17.81 -1.72 18.64
C LYS A 628 -17.21 -0.34 19.02
N LYS A 629 -15.91 -0.29 19.33
CA LYS A 629 -15.18 0.93 19.70
C LYS A 629 -14.54 1.62 18.47
N GLY A 630 -14.27 0.88 17.39
CA GLY A 630 -13.62 1.40 16.19
C GLY A 630 -13.19 0.29 15.24
N LYS A 631 -12.65 0.64 14.07
CA LYS A 631 -12.09 -0.33 13.13
C LYS A 631 -10.83 -0.96 13.67
N VAL A 632 -10.74 -2.29 13.58
CA VAL A 632 -9.71 -3.12 14.22
C VAL A 632 -8.85 -3.81 13.16
N ILE A 633 -7.52 -3.68 13.30
CA ILE A 633 -6.56 -4.63 12.73
C ILE A 633 -6.28 -5.69 13.78
N MET A 634 -6.33 -6.98 13.40
CA MET A 634 -5.73 -8.07 14.18
C MET A 634 -4.43 -8.50 13.51
N VAL A 635 -3.35 -8.60 14.30
CA VAL A 635 -2.04 -9.09 13.84
C VAL A 635 -1.70 -10.37 14.60
N GLY A 636 -1.37 -11.42 13.87
CA GLY A 636 -1.01 -12.72 14.44
C GLY A 636 -0.14 -13.55 13.50
N ASP A 637 0.43 -14.66 14.00
CA ASP A 637 1.24 -15.60 13.21
C ASP A 637 0.39 -16.65 12.46
N GLY A 638 -0.86 -16.76 12.80
CA GLY A 638 -1.96 -17.29 11.98
C GLY A 638 -2.46 -18.69 12.25
N ILE A 639 -1.76 -19.61 12.88
CA ILE A 639 -2.31 -20.97 13.06
C ILE A 639 -3.43 -20.95 14.11
N ASN A 640 -3.19 -20.30 15.24
CA ASN A 640 -4.15 -20.19 16.34
C ASN A 640 -5.06 -18.96 16.24
N ASP A 641 -4.69 -18.01 15.38
CA ASP A 641 -5.32 -16.70 15.27
C ASP A 641 -6.27 -16.57 14.07
N ALA A 642 -6.34 -17.57 13.20
CA ALA A 642 -7.15 -17.53 11.98
C ALA A 642 -8.60 -17.07 12.21
N PRO A 643 -9.33 -17.53 13.27
CA PRO A 643 -10.68 -17.03 13.57
C PRO A 643 -10.69 -15.55 13.97
N ALA A 644 -9.66 -15.07 14.69
CA ALA A 644 -9.54 -13.67 15.10
C ALA A 644 -9.17 -12.77 13.92
N LEU A 645 -8.23 -13.23 13.06
CA LEU A 645 -7.84 -12.53 11.82
C LEU A 645 -9.05 -12.32 10.91
N THR A 646 -9.84 -13.38 10.68
CA THR A 646 -11.06 -13.31 9.84
C THR A 646 -12.16 -12.44 10.46
N SER A 647 -12.24 -12.37 11.79
CA SER A 647 -13.26 -11.58 12.50
C SER A 647 -12.95 -10.08 12.54
N ALA A 648 -11.70 -9.68 12.37
CA ALA A 648 -11.28 -8.29 12.36
C ALA A 648 -11.80 -7.53 11.13
N ASP A 649 -11.68 -6.21 11.11
CA ASP A 649 -11.91 -5.43 9.88
C ASP A 649 -10.78 -5.64 8.88
N ILE A 650 -9.56 -5.86 9.40
CA ILE A 650 -8.37 -6.26 8.64
C ILE A 650 -7.58 -7.30 9.46
N GLY A 651 -7.39 -8.48 8.90
CA GLY A 651 -6.47 -9.49 9.42
C GLY A 651 -5.08 -9.31 8.79
N MET A 652 -4.03 -9.26 9.62
CA MET A 652 -2.63 -9.21 9.16
C MET A 652 -1.87 -10.43 9.66
N ALA A 653 -1.36 -11.25 8.76
CA ALA A 653 -0.44 -12.34 9.08
C ALA A 653 0.99 -11.84 9.06
N ILE A 654 1.75 -12.13 10.13
CA ILE A 654 3.16 -11.76 10.27
C ILE A 654 4.05 -13.00 10.12
N GLY A 655 5.10 -12.92 9.28
CA GLY A 655 5.96 -14.06 8.98
C GLY A 655 5.29 -15.05 8.03
N ALA A 656 5.84 -15.25 6.86
CA ALA A 656 5.26 -16.08 5.78
C ALA A 656 5.21 -17.62 6.08
N GLY A 657 5.10 -18.03 7.34
CA GLY A 657 5.38 -19.41 7.77
C GLY A 657 4.22 -20.40 7.69
N ALA A 658 2.96 -19.98 7.64
CA ALA A 658 1.83 -20.91 7.64
C ALA A 658 0.81 -20.57 6.57
N ASP A 659 0.53 -21.54 5.68
CA ASP A 659 -0.45 -21.39 4.59
C ASP A 659 -1.84 -21.00 5.12
N VAL A 660 -2.24 -21.53 6.29
CA VAL A 660 -3.53 -21.22 6.95
C VAL A 660 -3.63 -19.73 7.36
N ALA A 661 -2.52 -19.13 7.79
CA ALA A 661 -2.46 -17.72 8.13
C ALA A 661 -2.59 -16.84 6.90
N ILE A 662 -1.88 -17.22 5.85
CA ILE A 662 -1.95 -16.53 4.56
C ILE A 662 -3.39 -16.55 4.06
N ASP A 663 -4.10 -17.68 4.16
CA ASP A 663 -5.48 -17.78 3.68
C ASP A 663 -6.48 -16.94 4.50
N ALA A 664 -6.31 -16.86 5.81
CA ALA A 664 -7.22 -16.16 6.72
C ALA A 664 -7.01 -14.64 6.76
N ALA A 665 -5.81 -14.15 6.41
CA ALA A 665 -5.46 -12.73 6.51
C ALA A 665 -5.84 -11.93 5.25
N ASP A 666 -6.10 -10.64 5.42
CA ASP A 666 -6.28 -9.65 4.34
C ASP A 666 -4.95 -9.06 3.86
N VAL A 667 -3.96 -9.03 4.75
CA VAL A 667 -2.61 -8.50 4.50
C VAL A 667 -1.60 -9.52 4.99
N VAL A 668 -0.60 -9.82 4.17
CA VAL A 668 0.50 -10.71 4.52
C VAL A 668 1.80 -9.89 4.62
N LEU A 669 2.45 -10.00 5.77
CA LEU A 669 3.75 -9.40 6.04
C LEU A 669 4.81 -10.49 5.89
N MET A 670 5.65 -10.37 4.85
CA MET A 670 6.64 -11.40 4.50
C MET A 670 7.73 -11.55 5.56
N LYS A 671 8.00 -10.47 6.30
CA LYS A 671 8.98 -10.47 7.39
C LYS A 671 8.32 -10.75 8.72
N ASN A 672 9.09 -11.33 9.62
CA ASN A 672 8.66 -11.50 11.00
C ASN A 672 9.00 -10.25 11.85
N SER A 673 8.61 -9.05 11.37
CA SER A 673 8.90 -7.74 11.99
C SER A 673 7.61 -6.95 12.21
N LEU A 674 7.39 -6.51 13.45
CA LEU A 674 6.21 -5.70 13.78
C LEU A 674 6.26 -4.31 13.14
N SER A 675 7.45 -3.82 12.78
CA SER A 675 7.63 -2.57 12.04
C SER A 675 6.94 -2.57 10.67
N ASP A 676 6.67 -3.74 10.07
CA ASP A 676 5.98 -3.82 8.79
C ASP A 676 4.47 -3.56 8.92
N VAL A 677 3.87 -3.77 10.09
CA VAL A 677 2.51 -3.29 10.40
C VAL A 677 2.44 -1.77 10.28
N THR A 678 3.41 -1.09 10.86
CA THR A 678 3.54 0.37 10.77
C THR A 678 3.65 0.83 9.32
N LYS A 679 4.51 0.19 8.53
CA LYS A 679 4.70 0.49 7.11
C LYS A 679 3.43 0.22 6.29
N ALA A 680 2.70 -0.86 6.57
CA ALA A 680 1.43 -1.18 5.92
C ALA A 680 0.41 -0.05 6.12
N ILE A 681 0.26 0.43 7.36
CA ILE A 681 -0.63 1.54 7.70
C ILE A 681 -0.18 2.84 6.99
N LEU A 682 1.12 3.14 6.98
CA LEU A 682 1.67 4.33 6.32
C LEU A 682 1.43 4.32 4.81
N VAL A 683 1.70 3.20 4.12
CA VAL A 683 1.44 3.05 2.68
C VAL A 683 -0.03 3.25 2.38
N SER A 684 -0.91 2.62 3.17
CA SER A 684 -2.35 2.76 3.03
C SER A 684 -2.81 4.20 3.21
N ARG A 685 -2.39 4.89 4.28
CA ARG A 685 -2.71 6.32 4.52
C ARG A 685 -2.18 7.23 3.43
N ALA A 686 -0.96 7.00 2.95
CA ALA A 686 -0.38 7.76 1.85
C ALA A 686 -1.17 7.56 0.55
N THR A 687 -1.59 6.32 0.26
CA THR A 687 -2.41 5.99 -0.90
C THR A 687 -3.79 6.64 -0.81
N LEU A 688 -4.46 6.58 0.33
CA LEU A 688 -5.74 7.24 0.58
C LEU A 688 -5.64 8.77 0.39
N LYS A 689 -4.62 9.39 0.97
CA LYS A 689 -4.37 10.83 0.81
C LYS A 689 -4.20 11.18 -0.67
N ASN A 690 -3.41 10.40 -1.40
CA ASN A 690 -3.21 10.59 -2.84
C ASN A 690 -4.50 10.44 -3.64
N ILE A 691 -5.34 9.45 -3.30
CA ILE A 691 -6.66 9.27 -3.91
C ILE A 691 -7.55 10.52 -3.67
N HIS A 692 -7.61 11.02 -2.45
CA HIS A 692 -8.38 12.22 -2.14
C HIS A 692 -7.87 13.46 -2.89
N GLU A 693 -6.55 13.65 -2.96
CA GLU A 693 -5.94 14.72 -3.77
C GLU A 693 -6.31 14.58 -5.25
N ASN A 694 -6.21 13.39 -5.81
CA ASN A 694 -6.57 13.11 -7.20
C ASN A 694 -8.05 13.39 -7.48
N LEU A 695 -8.94 12.93 -6.60
CA LEU A 695 -10.39 13.17 -6.72
C LEU A 695 -10.71 14.66 -6.60
N PHE A 696 -10.08 15.37 -5.64
CA PHE A 696 -10.27 16.81 -5.48
C PHE A 696 -9.90 17.55 -6.79
N TRP A 697 -8.73 17.30 -7.35
CA TRP A 697 -8.31 17.93 -8.60
C TRP A 697 -9.16 17.52 -9.80
N ALA A 698 -9.60 16.25 -9.85
CA ALA A 698 -10.50 15.77 -10.90
C ALA A 698 -11.89 16.43 -10.88
N PHE A 699 -12.35 16.93 -9.72
CA PHE A 699 -13.62 17.63 -9.61
C PHE A 699 -13.51 19.15 -9.72
N ILE A 700 -12.52 19.76 -9.05
CA ILE A 700 -12.46 21.22 -8.91
C ILE A 700 -12.34 21.93 -10.25
N TYR A 701 -11.57 21.37 -11.21
CA TYR A 701 -11.44 21.99 -12.52
C TYR A 701 -12.77 21.98 -13.30
N ASN A 702 -13.61 20.93 -13.11
CA ASN A 702 -14.94 20.86 -13.71
C ASN A 702 -15.90 21.87 -13.07
N VAL A 703 -15.88 22.00 -11.74
CA VAL A 703 -16.71 22.95 -11.00
C VAL A 703 -16.44 24.40 -11.44
N ILE A 704 -15.18 24.74 -11.68
CA ILE A 704 -14.77 26.07 -12.17
C ILE A 704 -14.99 26.18 -13.70
N GLY A 705 -14.63 25.15 -14.43
CA GLY A 705 -14.59 25.14 -15.89
C GLY A 705 -15.98 25.15 -16.55
N ILE A 706 -16.95 24.42 -15.99
CA ILE A 706 -18.30 24.34 -16.56
C ILE A 706 -18.98 25.73 -16.58
N PRO A 707 -19.07 26.50 -15.49
CA PRO A 707 -19.61 27.86 -15.54
C PRO A 707 -18.86 28.79 -16.49
N LEU A 708 -17.53 28.68 -16.54
CA LEU A 708 -16.71 29.48 -17.47
C LEU A 708 -17.02 29.12 -18.92
N ALA A 709 -17.10 27.82 -19.26
CA ALA A 709 -17.44 27.33 -20.57
C ALA A 709 -18.87 27.70 -20.99
N ALA A 710 -19.81 27.62 -20.06
CA ALA A 710 -21.20 28.05 -20.27
C ALA A 710 -21.32 29.56 -20.50
N GLY A 711 -20.30 30.34 -20.20
CA GLY A 711 -20.26 31.77 -20.44
C GLY A 711 -20.89 32.62 -19.34
N VAL A 712 -21.03 32.10 -18.12
CA VAL A 712 -21.64 32.85 -16.99
C VAL A 712 -20.89 34.18 -16.71
N PHE A 713 -19.59 34.19 -16.92
CA PHE A 713 -18.73 35.34 -16.66
C PHE A 713 -18.56 36.31 -17.84
N ILE A 714 -19.14 36.00 -19.03
CA ILE A 714 -18.97 36.85 -20.22
C ILE A 714 -19.57 38.24 -19.97
N LYS A 715 -20.76 38.32 -19.39
CA LYS A 715 -21.46 39.59 -19.18
C LYS A 715 -20.77 40.50 -18.16
N PHE A 716 -20.07 39.92 -17.16
CA PHE A 716 -19.45 40.66 -16.04
C PHE A 716 -17.94 40.90 -16.23
N LEU A 717 -17.22 39.93 -16.81
CA LEU A 717 -15.75 39.95 -16.89
C LEU A 717 -15.25 39.89 -18.35
N GLY A 718 -16.13 39.70 -19.34
CA GLY A 718 -15.73 39.49 -20.73
C GLY A 718 -14.98 38.17 -20.99
N TRP A 719 -14.91 37.28 -20.01
CA TRP A 719 -14.13 36.05 -20.10
C TRP A 719 -14.87 35.00 -20.94
N GLN A 720 -14.23 34.57 -22.01
CA GLN A 720 -14.74 33.52 -22.90
C GLN A 720 -13.78 32.33 -22.94
N LEU A 721 -14.29 31.14 -22.74
CA LEU A 721 -13.50 29.92 -22.90
C LEU A 721 -13.75 29.35 -24.32
N ASN A 722 -12.67 29.27 -25.09
CA ASN A 722 -12.71 28.60 -26.40
C ASN A 722 -12.69 27.07 -26.17
N PRO A 723 -13.48 26.27 -26.94
CA PRO A 723 -13.50 24.81 -26.85
C PRO A 723 -12.11 24.14 -26.95
N MET A 724 -11.17 24.74 -27.69
CA MET A 724 -9.80 24.23 -27.83
C MET A 724 -9.03 24.27 -26.49
N PHE A 725 -9.12 25.39 -25.74
CA PHE A 725 -8.51 25.50 -24.42
C PHE A 725 -9.19 24.58 -23.40
N ALA A 726 -10.49 24.37 -23.52
CA ALA A 726 -11.22 23.39 -22.73
C ALA A 726 -10.66 21.96 -22.94
N ALA A 727 -10.41 21.57 -24.19
CA ALA A 727 -9.82 20.28 -24.55
C ALA A 727 -8.39 20.10 -24.04
N ALA A 728 -7.58 21.17 -24.09
CA ALA A 728 -6.23 21.18 -23.56
C ALA A 728 -6.21 21.00 -22.03
N ALA A 729 -7.04 21.74 -21.30
CA ALA A 729 -7.17 21.65 -19.85
C ALA A 729 -7.58 20.25 -19.41
N MET A 730 -8.56 19.64 -20.10
CA MET A 730 -8.99 18.28 -19.86
C MET A 730 -7.88 17.26 -20.04
N SER A 731 -7.08 17.36 -21.11
CA SER A 731 -5.98 16.44 -21.38
C SER A 731 -4.87 16.53 -20.31
N LEU A 732 -4.57 17.75 -19.84
CA LEU A 732 -3.61 18.00 -18.77
C LEU A 732 -4.11 17.46 -17.42
N SER A 733 -5.40 17.50 -17.14
CA SER A 733 -5.96 16.98 -15.89
C SER A 733 -5.63 15.49 -15.67
N SER A 734 -5.80 14.65 -16.69
CA SER A 734 -5.42 13.23 -16.61
C SER A 734 -3.93 13.03 -16.38
N PHE A 735 -3.09 13.83 -17.00
CA PHE A 735 -1.63 13.82 -16.80
C PHE A 735 -1.25 14.15 -15.35
N PHE A 736 -1.86 15.17 -14.75
CA PHE A 736 -1.59 15.57 -13.37
C PHE A 736 -2.01 14.49 -12.38
N VAL A 737 -3.17 13.88 -12.53
CA VAL A 737 -3.64 12.79 -11.67
C VAL A 737 -2.66 11.61 -11.67
N VAL A 738 -2.18 11.19 -12.85
CA VAL A 738 -1.23 10.08 -12.93
C VAL A 738 0.13 10.46 -12.35
N THR A 739 0.62 11.67 -12.65
CA THR A 739 1.90 12.15 -12.10
C THR A 739 1.83 12.25 -10.58
N ASN A 740 0.70 12.70 -10.02
CA ASN A 740 0.49 12.72 -8.59
C ASN A 740 0.48 11.30 -7.98
N ALA A 741 -0.18 10.34 -8.63
CA ALA A 741 -0.16 8.95 -8.18
C ALA A 741 1.25 8.34 -8.19
N LEU A 742 2.08 8.64 -9.20
CA LEU A 742 3.47 8.19 -9.27
C LEU A 742 4.36 8.75 -8.15
N ARG A 743 3.96 9.86 -7.48
CA ARG A 743 4.67 10.38 -6.30
C ARG A 743 4.68 9.39 -5.14
N LEU A 744 3.74 8.44 -5.08
CA LEU A 744 3.74 7.38 -4.08
C LEU A 744 5.02 6.54 -4.10
N ASN A 745 5.71 6.41 -5.25
CA ASN A 745 7.00 5.71 -5.33
C ASN A 745 8.12 6.39 -4.51
N PHE A 746 7.95 7.64 -4.13
CA PHE A 746 8.91 8.41 -3.33
C PHE A 746 8.53 8.52 -1.86
N VAL A 747 7.48 7.80 -1.43
CA VAL A 747 7.09 7.76 -0.01
C VAL A 747 8.19 7.05 0.78
N LYS A 748 8.77 7.77 1.73
CA LYS A 748 9.77 7.21 2.65
C LYS A 748 9.05 6.41 3.73
N LEU A 749 9.14 5.09 3.66
CA LEU A 749 8.58 4.16 4.65
C LEU A 749 9.54 3.93 5.82
N ASN A 750 10.85 4.10 5.60
CA ASN A 750 11.85 4.13 6.65
C ASN A 750 12.04 5.61 7.06
N LYS A 751 11.33 6.08 8.05
CA LYS A 751 11.82 7.22 8.81
C LYS A 751 13.05 6.72 9.55
N ALA A 752 14.20 7.24 9.15
CA ALA A 752 15.50 6.85 9.64
C ALA A 752 15.51 6.67 11.15
N LYS A 753 16.20 5.62 11.59
CA LYS A 753 16.82 5.48 12.89
C LYS A 753 17.58 6.76 13.27
N ASN A 754 16.90 7.74 13.83
CA ASN A 754 17.48 8.53 14.87
C ASN A 754 17.14 7.80 16.17
N VAL A 755 17.77 6.66 16.36
CA VAL A 755 17.90 6.03 17.65
C VAL A 755 18.91 6.88 18.42
N ASN A 756 18.46 7.99 18.96
CA ASN A 756 18.98 8.37 20.25
C ASN A 756 18.45 7.31 21.19
N THR A 757 19.34 6.45 21.59
CA THR A 757 19.20 5.42 22.61
C THR A 757 18.37 5.98 23.78
N ILE A 758 17.07 5.62 23.79
CA ILE A 758 16.30 5.71 25.04
C ILE A 758 16.82 4.54 25.87
N VAL A 759 17.88 4.78 26.58
CA VAL A 759 18.27 3.97 27.72
C VAL A 759 17.06 3.96 28.64
N LEU A 760 16.36 2.83 28.68
CA LEU A 760 15.43 2.52 29.75
C LEU A 760 16.22 2.72 31.04
N SER A 761 15.83 3.73 31.83
CA SER A 761 16.40 3.98 33.13
C SER A 761 16.13 2.75 34.00
N GLU A 762 17.13 1.89 34.09
CA GLU A 762 17.24 0.95 35.20
C GLU A 762 17.15 1.78 36.50
N SER A 763 16.28 1.33 37.37
CA SER A 763 16.11 1.85 38.72
C SER A 763 17.45 1.99 39.39
N LYS A 764 17.69 3.17 39.96
CA LYS A 764 18.81 3.44 40.83
C LYS A 764 18.88 2.41 41.95
N ALA A 765 19.86 1.54 41.90
CA ALA A 765 20.50 0.97 43.03
C ALA A 765 21.93 0.61 42.64
N ASP A 766 22.87 1.36 43.23
CA ASP A 766 24.28 1.03 43.47
C ASP A 766 25.27 0.84 42.30
N LYS A 767 26.07 1.82 41.96
CA LYS A 767 27.45 2.00 42.44
C LYS A 767 28.18 3.12 41.71
N VAL A 768 28.74 4.00 42.50
CA VAL A 768 29.87 4.89 42.21
C VAL A 768 31.07 4.06 41.74
N ILE A 769 31.63 4.37 40.54
CA ILE A 769 33.06 4.27 40.24
C ILE A 769 33.36 5.13 38.97
N GLU A 770 34.11 6.18 39.22
CA GLU A 770 35.15 6.90 38.48
C GLU A 770 35.00 7.24 37.01
N LYS A 771 34.92 8.57 36.77
CA LYS A 771 35.38 9.28 35.58
C LYS A 771 36.85 8.95 35.28
N ASN A 772 37.17 8.71 34.02
CA ASN A 772 38.32 9.33 33.36
C ASN A 772 38.24 9.19 31.82
N ASP A 773 38.36 10.35 31.17
CA ASP A 773 39.01 10.62 29.91
C ASP A 773 38.58 9.85 28.63
N PHE A 774 37.61 10.41 27.91
CA PHE A 774 37.58 10.46 26.47
C PHE A 774 36.63 11.58 25.95
N ASP A 775 36.88 12.81 26.42
CA ASP A 775 36.36 14.02 25.76
C ASP A 775 37.54 14.75 25.10
N ASN A 776 37.77 14.53 23.83
CA ASN A 776 38.45 15.44 22.90
C ASN A 776 38.73 14.71 21.57
N GLU A 777 37.79 14.73 20.66
CA GLU A 777 38.03 14.63 19.20
C GLU A 777 36.76 14.49 18.32
N ILE A 778 35.65 15.12 18.65
CA ILE A 778 34.53 15.30 17.69
C ILE A 778 33.88 16.68 17.88
N GLU A 779 34.67 17.72 17.91
CA GLU A 779 34.24 19.10 17.65
C GLU A 779 35.04 19.65 16.48
N LYS A 780 34.76 19.21 15.27
CA LYS A 780 35.06 19.94 14.05
C LYS A 780 34.45 19.17 12.87
N ASN A 781 33.29 19.59 12.50
CA ASN A 781 32.62 19.54 11.21
C ASN A 781 31.15 19.17 11.36
N ILE A 782 30.33 20.17 11.61
CA ILE A 782 29.01 20.38 11.03
C ILE A 782 28.62 21.82 11.40
N GLN A 783 29.05 22.77 10.58
CA GLN A 783 28.38 24.05 10.42
C GLN A 783 27.50 23.91 9.17
N THR A 784 26.22 23.81 9.39
CA THR A 784 25.17 24.32 8.49
C THR A 784 23.96 24.68 9.35
N GLU A 785 23.80 25.97 9.44
CA GLU A 785 22.64 26.80 9.74
C GLU A 785 21.33 26.10 10.11
N ASP A 786 21.00 26.14 11.42
CA ASP A 786 19.63 26.22 11.89
C ASP A 786 19.56 27.26 13.01
N ASN A 787 19.02 28.43 12.70
CA ASN A 787 19.01 29.63 13.54
C ASN A 787 17.77 29.62 14.45
N SER A 788 17.58 28.58 15.24
CA SER A 788 16.58 28.56 16.31
C SER A 788 17.21 28.87 17.65
N MET A 789 16.92 30.06 18.21
CA MET A 789 17.36 30.41 19.56
C MET A 789 16.40 29.77 20.58
N GLU A 790 16.94 28.91 21.46
CA GLU A 790 16.21 28.27 22.54
C GLU A 790 16.48 28.96 23.86
N LYS A 791 15.43 29.28 24.65
CA LYS A 791 15.52 29.86 25.99
C LYS A 791 14.71 29.05 26.98
N THR A 792 15.28 28.68 28.12
CA THR A 792 14.58 27.93 29.18
C THR A 792 14.36 28.79 30.39
N LEU A 793 13.10 28.86 30.90
CA LEU A 793 12.68 29.53 32.10
C LEU A 793 12.35 28.52 33.19
N LYS A 794 12.73 28.79 34.44
CA LYS A 794 12.29 28.04 35.64
C LYS A 794 11.08 28.73 36.27
N ILE A 795 10.01 27.96 36.45
CA ILE A 795 8.72 28.50 36.88
C ILE A 795 8.26 27.79 38.17
N GLU A 796 7.91 28.54 39.17
CA GLU A 796 7.36 28.05 40.42
C GLU A 796 5.86 28.32 40.50
N GLY A 797 5.08 27.37 41.04
CA GLY A 797 3.63 27.52 41.24
C GLY A 797 2.76 26.76 40.25
N MET A 798 3.34 26.06 39.27
CA MET A 798 2.58 25.15 38.38
C MET A 798 2.30 23.84 39.11
N MET A 799 1.03 23.44 39.26
CA MET A 799 0.66 22.23 40.03
C MET A 799 -0.03 21.14 39.20
N CYS A 800 -0.36 21.39 37.94
CA CYS A 800 -1.06 20.43 37.08
C CYS A 800 -0.95 20.78 35.59
N GLY A 801 -1.31 19.85 34.70
CA GLY A 801 -1.28 20.08 33.26
C GLY A 801 -2.13 21.23 32.72
N HIS A 802 -3.11 21.72 33.50
CA HIS A 802 -3.87 22.92 33.14
C HIS A 802 -3.02 24.20 33.30
N CYS A 803 -2.16 24.24 34.35
CA CYS A 803 -1.17 25.30 34.52
C CYS A 803 -0.15 25.34 33.39
N GLU A 804 0.30 24.17 32.91
CA GLU A 804 1.21 24.08 31.75
C GLU A 804 0.60 24.73 30.52
N MET A 805 -0.68 24.42 30.24
CA MET A 805 -1.40 24.94 29.07
C MET A 805 -1.57 26.46 29.14
N HIS A 806 -1.83 27.03 30.32
CA HIS A 806 -1.93 28.50 30.51
C HIS A 806 -0.59 29.18 30.22
N VAL A 807 0.49 28.67 30.81
CA VAL A 807 1.85 29.20 30.58
C VAL A 807 2.28 29.04 29.14
N LYS A 808 2.02 27.88 28.54
CA LYS A 808 2.31 27.61 27.15
C LYS A 808 1.62 28.59 26.20
N ASN A 809 0.31 28.75 26.36
CA ASN A 809 -0.47 29.66 25.51
C ASN A 809 -0.02 31.12 25.66
N ALA A 810 0.37 31.54 26.85
CA ALA A 810 0.87 32.89 27.10
C ALA A 810 2.24 33.13 26.44
N LEU A 811 3.12 32.16 26.47
CA LEU A 811 4.43 32.22 25.80
C LEU A 811 4.32 32.18 24.27
N GLU A 812 3.46 31.31 23.74
CA GLU A 812 3.23 31.16 22.28
C GLU A 812 2.45 32.36 21.69
N ALA A 813 1.78 33.17 22.51
CA ALA A 813 1.13 34.40 22.06
C ALA A 813 2.11 35.57 21.83
N ILE A 814 3.38 35.43 22.19
CA ILE A 814 4.41 36.45 21.98
C ILE A 814 4.94 36.39 20.56
N ASP A 815 4.91 37.52 19.87
CA ASP A 815 5.44 37.61 18.51
C ASP A 815 6.96 37.36 18.52
N GLY A 816 7.39 36.27 17.86
CA GLY A 816 8.78 35.79 17.86
C GLY A 816 9.01 34.47 18.59
N VAL A 817 7.99 33.95 19.26
CA VAL A 817 8.00 32.59 19.79
C VAL A 817 7.37 31.63 18.77
N ASP A 818 8.11 30.58 18.41
CA ASP A 818 7.64 29.54 17.49
C ASP A 818 6.86 28.46 18.22
N SER A 819 7.38 28.02 19.37
CA SER A 819 6.70 27.07 20.25
C SER A 819 7.25 27.14 21.69
N ALA A 820 6.45 26.66 22.66
CA ALA A 820 6.85 26.53 24.05
C ALA A 820 6.54 25.13 24.61
N ILE A 821 7.52 24.51 25.25
CA ILE A 821 7.40 23.23 25.94
C ILE A 821 7.43 23.50 27.45
N VAL A 822 6.29 23.35 28.14
CA VAL A 822 6.12 23.63 29.55
C VAL A 822 5.92 22.34 30.32
N SER A 823 6.59 22.16 31.46
CA SER A 823 6.44 21.02 32.34
C SER A 823 6.26 21.45 33.82
N HIS A 824 5.11 21.13 34.40
CA HIS A 824 4.83 21.39 35.82
C HIS A 824 5.65 20.43 36.72
N GLU A 825 5.95 19.23 36.28
CA GLU A 825 6.78 18.27 37.03
C GLU A 825 8.22 18.74 37.17
N LYS A 826 8.77 19.39 36.13
CA LYS A 826 10.15 19.90 36.12
C LYS A 826 10.21 21.37 36.55
N GLY A 827 9.09 22.06 36.65
CA GLY A 827 9.01 23.48 36.90
C GLY A 827 9.72 24.32 35.84
N THR A 828 9.64 23.94 34.55
CA THR A 828 10.38 24.58 33.47
C THR A 828 9.51 24.86 32.25
N ALA A 829 9.79 25.96 31.53
CA ALA A 829 9.30 26.25 30.21
C ALA A 829 10.47 26.49 29.25
N THR A 830 10.59 25.69 28.22
CA THR A 830 11.56 25.84 27.13
C THR A 830 10.88 26.49 25.94
N VAL A 831 11.38 27.64 25.50
CA VAL A 831 10.80 28.46 24.43
C VAL A 831 11.72 28.46 23.22
N ILE A 832 11.18 28.08 22.08
CA ILE A 832 11.87 28.10 20.77
C ILE A 832 11.47 29.41 20.09
N LEU A 833 12.49 30.17 19.68
CA LEU A 833 12.31 31.50 19.10
C LEU A 833 12.67 31.52 17.62
N ASN A 834 11.84 32.15 16.81
CA ASN A 834 12.11 32.40 15.38
C ASN A 834 12.72 33.80 15.12
N LYS A 835 12.72 34.66 16.16
CA LYS A 835 13.42 35.97 16.19
C LYS A 835 13.87 36.30 17.63
N GLU A 836 14.78 37.22 17.77
CA GLU A 836 15.28 37.62 19.08
C GLU A 836 14.17 38.26 19.93
N VAL A 837 13.78 37.61 21.03
CA VAL A 837 12.82 38.09 22.01
C VAL A 837 13.55 38.33 23.33
N ALA A 838 13.36 39.48 23.97
CA ALA A 838 13.96 39.78 25.26
C ALA A 838 13.46 38.81 26.33
N ILE A 839 14.37 38.31 27.18
CA ILE A 839 14.03 37.31 28.20
C ILE A 839 13.02 37.88 29.22
N ASP A 840 13.04 39.18 29.45
CA ASP A 840 12.14 39.87 30.36
C ASP A 840 10.70 39.89 29.83
N THR A 841 10.49 39.90 28.53
CA THR A 841 9.17 39.77 27.88
C THR A 841 8.59 38.39 28.14
N LEU A 842 9.41 37.34 28.00
CA LEU A 842 9.00 35.96 28.27
C LEU A 842 8.69 35.74 29.75
N LYS A 843 9.51 36.33 30.69
CA LYS A 843 9.28 36.27 32.12
C LYS A 843 7.98 36.99 32.49
N GLN A 844 7.71 38.16 31.92
CA GLN A 844 6.52 38.94 32.21
C GLN A 844 5.25 38.23 31.81
N ALA A 845 5.24 37.56 30.65
CA ALA A 845 4.10 36.78 30.17
C ALA A 845 3.72 35.62 31.12
N VAL A 846 4.71 35.01 31.74
CA VAL A 846 4.50 33.95 32.74
C VAL A 846 3.96 34.55 34.07
N VAL A 847 4.50 35.71 34.48
CA VAL A 847 4.08 36.40 35.70
C VAL A 847 2.65 36.90 35.56
N ASP A 848 2.25 37.39 34.39
CA ASP A 848 0.89 37.86 34.12
C ASP A 848 -0.16 36.74 34.22
N GLN A 849 0.26 35.48 34.07
CA GLN A 849 -0.59 34.29 34.31
C GLN A 849 -0.61 33.87 35.79
N GLY A 850 0.01 34.63 36.70
CA GLY A 850 0.02 34.37 38.14
C GLY A 850 1.07 33.38 38.62
N TYR A 851 2.08 33.03 37.80
CA TYR A 851 3.20 32.16 38.18
C TYR A 851 4.47 32.96 38.45
N LYS A 852 5.39 32.38 39.24
CA LYS A 852 6.66 33.01 39.58
C LYS A 852 7.80 32.40 38.76
N VAL A 853 8.59 33.27 38.12
CA VAL A 853 9.80 32.82 37.38
C VAL A 853 11.00 32.95 38.32
N LEU A 854 11.75 31.86 38.43
CA LEU A 854 13.01 31.81 39.20
C LEU A 854 14.18 32.22 38.30
N GLU A 855 15.17 32.90 38.82
CA GLU A 855 16.37 33.34 38.07
C GLU A 855 17.22 32.22 37.55
#